data_e3e1cb13439f628d405fd664f2efcb1d
#
_entry.id   e3e1cb13439f628d405fd664f2efcb1d
#
_cell.length_a   1.000
_cell.length_b   1.000
_cell.length_c   1.000
_cell.angle_alpha   90.00
_cell.angle_beta   90.00
_cell.angle_gamma   90.00
#
_symmetry.space_group_name_H-M   'P 1'
#
loop_
_entity.id
_entity.type
_entity.pdbx_description
1 polymer ?
#
loop_
_entity_poly.entity_id
_entity_poly.type
_entity_poly.pdbx_seq_one_letter_code
_entity_poly.pdbx_strand_id
1 'polypeptide(L)'
;MSHRSSLFSIQFLFLIIGPLVLGIAAFSQSMSAGTISGTIVDPNKAVVVNATVTLENTVTGYKRSTNTGTDGAFRFDNVPFNNYTYSVSASGFSDARGDISVRTSVPTTLTIPLTVGSATATVTISSGAGEVLENVPSAHTDVDQSLISRLPVRSPGSGLSDVVTLAAPGVVADSNGLFHPLGDHAQTSYSVDNQPISDQQSKTFSTQLPPNAVQSLGVITGATPAEYGDKTSLVVNAITKSGLNQRKPTGSFSTTYGTFGTISHDASLGYGNAKIGNFVTFNFERSGRFLDAPEFTVLHDRGTSGNIFDRLDYSPNSKDTFHFNLFLARNNFQTPNQFDQQALGQDQRQTVHSLNLAPGYVHIFSATTVLTINPYFRLDNVKYFASPNPFADQTITFSQSRRLNNFGVKADLSYVKGRHNAKFGVQLSHTRLNEGFNFGITDPNFNDPASPDFLPGLLPFDLTRGGHYFVFNGRADIKQEAAYAQDSITLGNATASLGVRFDNYNGLTKGRLVQPRLGLSYNLKRTGTVLRASFTRSFETPYNENLVLSSATGAGGLANGTLGDTSNLPLRPGSRSQFNAGFQQALGKHFLLDFDYFNKRTNNAYDFNALLNTSVAFPISWQKSKLDGASLRLNLTNYHGLTAFTVAGHTRARFFPPETGGLFFNSDLPTGVFRIDHDQKFEQTTQVQYQFEHWKKLSPYVNFTWRYDSGLVAGSVPDFATALTLTGDQQQQIGLFCGSSFATVTNPITSCSSSTFGALRVRIPAEGTENDDTNPPRILSRNLFDFSVGTDNLFRTDHKKVTLRFTGINITNKVALYNFLSTFSGTHFVTPRAFQVQAGITF
;
A
#
# COMPACT_ATOMS: atom_id res chain seq x y z
N MET A 1 -29.01 -11.49 -34.11
CA MET A 1 -28.12 -12.66 -34.32
C MET A 1 -26.77 -12.29 -33.80
N SER A 2 -26.41 -12.80 -32.64
CA SER A 2 -25.04 -13.12 -32.13
C SER A 2 -25.01 -13.15 -30.60
N HIS A 3 -25.55 -14.22 -30.03
CA HIS A 3 -25.39 -14.55 -28.61
C HIS A 3 -24.81 -15.97 -28.42
N ARG A 4 -23.75 -16.34 -29.19
CA ARG A 4 -23.15 -17.68 -29.10
C ARG A 4 -21.63 -17.73 -28.91
N SER A 5 -20.94 -16.61 -28.58
CA SER A 5 -19.47 -16.63 -28.45
C SER A 5 -18.92 -16.62 -27.01
N SER A 6 -19.76 -16.51 -25.97
CA SER A 6 -19.27 -16.41 -24.59
C SER A 6 -19.18 -17.77 -23.84
N LEU A 7 -19.87 -18.80 -24.30
CA LEU A 7 -19.85 -20.10 -23.65
C LEU A 7 -18.64 -20.97 -24.06
N PHE A 8 -18.07 -20.75 -25.22
CA PHE A 8 -16.90 -21.51 -25.68
C PHE A 8 -15.60 -21.14 -24.95
N SER A 9 -15.49 -19.91 -24.45
CA SER A 9 -14.29 -19.45 -23.72
C SER A 9 -14.18 -20.06 -22.32
N ILE A 10 -15.30 -20.36 -21.68
CA ILE A 10 -15.31 -20.93 -20.32
C ILE A 10 -15.02 -22.43 -20.36
N GLN A 11 -15.51 -23.13 -21.39
CA GLN A 11 -15.21 -24.57 -21.54
C GLN A 11 -13.75 -24.84 -21.93
N PHE A 12 -13.11 -23.92 -22.68
CA PHE A 12 -11.69 -24.07 -23.03
C PHE A 12 -10.78 -23.81 -21.83
N LEU A 13 -11.19 -22.93 -20.88
CA LEU A 13 -10.47 -22.69 -19.64
C LEU A 13 -10.49 -23.91 -18.71
N PHE A 14 -11.61 -24.63 -18.63
CA PHE A 14 -11.72 -25.88 -17.88
C PHE A 14 -10.93 -27.06 -18.51
N LEU A 15 -10.75 -27.06 -19.82
CA LEU A 15 -9.98 -28.11 -20.51
C LEU A 15 -8.46 -27.92 -20.43
N ILE A 16 -7.98 -26.69 -20.21
CA ILE A 16 -6.54 -26.39 -20.05
C ILE A 16 -6.10 -26.51 -18.59
N ILE A 17 -6.98 -26.24 -17.63
CA ILE A 17 -6.68 -26.32 -16.19
C ILE A 17 -6.77 -27.78 -15.68
N GLY A 18 -7.63 -28.59 -16.27
CA GLY A 18 -7.82 -30.00 -15.90
C GLY A 18 -6.56 -30.88 -15.99
N PRO A 19 -5.75 -30.84 -17.06
CA PRO A 19 -4.53 -31.65 -17.17
C PRO A 19 -3.32 -31.07 -16.40
N LEU A 20 -3.31 -29.76 -16.08
CA LEU A 20 -2.21 -29.14 -15.30
C LEU A 20 -2.27 -29.46 -13.81
N VAL A 21 -3.43 -29.84 -13.29
CA VAL A 21 -3.62 -30.17 -11.87
C VAL A 21 -3.22 -31.61 -11.54
N LEU A 22 -3.06 -32.46 -12.55
CA LEU A 22 -2.79 -33.91 -12.35
C LEU A 22 -1.30 -34.30 -12.39
N GLY A 23 -0.37 -33.35 -12.49
CA GLY A 23 1.05 -33.67 -12.71
C GLY A 23 2.07 -33.07 -11.76
N ILE A 24 1.72 -32.16 -10.85
CA ILE A 24 2.69 -31.51 -9.96
C ILE A 24 2.18 -31.60 -8.52
N ALA A 25 2.70 -32.53 -7.74
CA ALA A 25 2.58 -32.51 -6.29
C ALA A 25 3.35 -31.27 -5.79
N ALA A 26 2.65 -30.19 -5.49
CA ALA A 26 3.24 -28.93 -5.07
C ALA A 26 2.90 -28.59 -3.60
N PHE A 27 3.67 -27.82 -2.89
CA PHE A 27 3.93 -27.86 -1.46
C PHE A 27 4.35 -26.50 -0.84
N SER A 28 3.78 -25.98 0.29
CA SER A 28 4.40 -24.81 0.93
C SER A 28 3.79 -24.12 2.15
N GLN A 29 4.58 -23.28 2.85
CA GLN A 29 4.19 -22.25 3.85
C GLN A 29 4.73 -20.86 3.51
N SER A 30 4.09 -19.82 4.08
CA SER A 30 4.48 -18.41 3.94
C SER A 30 5.78 -18.08 4.67
N MET A 31 6.60 -17.16 4.14
CA MET A 31 7.96 -16.86 4.62
C MET A 31 8.15 -15.58 5.42
N SER A 32 7.15 -14.73 5.46
CA SER A 32 7.14 -13.58 6.36
C SER A 32 6.52 -13.92 7.71
N ALA A 33 6.28 -15.21 7.92
CA ALA A 33 5.68 -15.77 9.11
C ALA A 33 6.43 -17.01 9.56
N GLY A 34 6.40 -17.28 10.85
CA GLY A 34 6.96 -18.47 11.47
C GLY A 34 5.89 -19.46 11.91
N THR A 35 6.34 -20.54 12.48
CA THR A 35 5.51 -21.56 13.15
C THR A 35 5.93 -21.67 14.59
N ILE A 36 4.95 -21.70 15.51
CA ILE A 36 5.14 -22.06 16.91
C ILE A 36 4.46 -23.41 17.13
N SER A 37 5.18 -24.37 17.62
CA SER A 37 4.65 -25.67 18.04
C SER A 37 5.10 -25.99 19.45
N GLY A 38 4.42 -26.90 20.13
CA GLY A 38 4.87 -27.31 21.46
C GLY A 38 3.98 -28.35 22.08
N THR A 39 4.35 -28.76 23.31
CA THR A 39 3.62 -29.73 24.12
C THR A 39 3.36 -29.13 25.49
N ILE A 40 2.15 -29.30 25.99
CA ILE A 40 1.79 -28.94 27.37
C ILE A 40 1.89 -30.17 28.21
N VAL A 41 2.60 -30.06 29.34
CA VAL A 41 2.85 -31.18 30.26
C VAL A 41 2.50 -30.81 31.70
N ASP A 42 2.11 -31.81 32.48
CA ASP A 42 1.88 -31.69 33.92
C ASP A 42 3.21 -31.79 34.71
N PRO A 43 3.22 -31.63 36.04
CA PRO A 43 4.45 -31.77 36.86
C PRO A 43 5.14 -33.14 36.75
N ASN A 44 4.41 -34.19 36.36
CA ASN A 44 4.92 -35.53 36.16
C ASN A 44 5.39 -35.80 34.71
N LYS A 45 5.37 -34.74 33.86
CA LYS A 45 5.68 -34.79 32.40
C LYS A 45 4.66 -35.56 31.58
N ALA A 46 3.45 -35.83 32.09
CA ALA A 46 2.35 -36.38 31.31
C ALA A 46 1.71 -35.25 30.48
N VAL A 47 1.23 -35.61 29.30
CA VAL A 47 0.66 -34.62 28.37
C VAL A 47 -0.70 -34.10 28.86
N VAL A 48 -0.94 -32.80 28.71
CA VAL A 48 -2.21 -32.18 29.09
C VAL A 48 -3.06 -31.98 27.83
N VAL A 49 -4.16 -32.69 27.76
CA VAL A 49 -5.10 -32.69 26.64
C VAL A 49 -6.13 -31.55 26.80
N ASN A 50 -6.54 -30.97 25.67
CA ASN A 50 -7.58 -29.91 25.60
C ASN A 50 -7.24 -28.63 26.42
N ALA A 51 -5.94 -28.38 26.67
CA ALA A 51 -5.49 -27.10 27.20
C ALA A 51 -5.63 -26.01 26.13
N THR A 52 -6.14 -24.87 26.50
CA THR A 52 -6.25 -23.70 25.62
C THR A 52 -4.94 -22.91 25.66
N VAL A 53 -4.27 -22.80 24.51
CA VAL A 53 -3.09 -21.99 24.32
C VAL A 53 -3.49 -20.75 23.54
N THR A 54 -3.19 -19.55 24.08
CA THR A 54 -3.44 -18.27 23.43
C THR A 54 -2.13 -17.56 23.19
N LEU A 55 -1.96 -17.01 21.99
CA LEU A 55 -0.83 -16.19 21.58
C LEU A 55 -1.33 -14.78 21.28
N GLU A 56 -0.73 -13.75 21.88
CA GLU A 56 -1.21 -12.37 21.82
C GLU A 56 -0.07 -11.36 21.67
N ASN A 57 -0.32 -10.29 20.87
CA ASN A 57 0.44 -9.04 20.87
C ASN A 57 -0.54 -7.87 20.90
N THR A 58 -0.55 -7.13 21.99
CA THR A 58 -1.52 -6.05 22.24
C THR A 58 -1.24 -4.77 21.44
N VAL A 59 -0.04 -4.61 20.90
CA VAL A 59 0.33 -3.43 20.08
C VAL A 59 -0.14 -3.59 18.65
N THR A 60 0.06 -4.79 18.06
CA THR A 60 -0.40 -5.10 16.70
C THR A 60 -1.88 -5.45 16.64
N GLY A 61 -2.46 -5.86 17.78
CA GLY A 61 -3.82 -6.40 17.88
C GLY A 61 -3.89 -7.90 17.56
N TYR A 62 -2.76 -8.59 17.39
CA TYR A 62 -2.74 -10.02 17.13
C TYR A 62 -3.23 -10.84 18.31
N LYS A 63 -4.19 -11.74 18.06
CA LYS A 63 -4.67 -12.71 19.05
C LYS A 63 -5.18 -13.97 18.37
N ARG A 64 -4.59 -15.12 18.73
CA ARG A 64 -5.03 -16.44 18.27
C ARG A 64 -5.01 -17.45 19.40
N SER A 65 -5.95 -18.40 19.40
CA SER A 65 -6.02 -19.48 20.38
C SER A 65 -6.15 -20.83 19.67
N THR A 66 -5.59 -21.86 20.25
CA THR A 66 -5.71 -23.26 19.83
C THR A 66 -5.79 -24.16 21.07
N ASN A 67 -6.32 -25.38 20.90
CA ASN A 67 -6.36 -26.36 21.98
C ASN A 67 -5.38 -27.49 21.70
N THR A 68 -4.80 -28.03 22.76
CA THR A 68 -3.91 -29.21 22.65
C THR A 68 -4.68 -30.45 22.20
N GLY A 69 -4.05 -31.26 21.37
CA GLY A 69 -4.53 -32.57 20.93
C GLY A 69 -4.43 -33.66 22.01
N THR A 70 -4.77 -34.88 21.62
CA THR A 70 -4.65 -36.07 22.49
C THR A 70 -3.21 -36.40 22.89
N ASP A 71 -2.24 -35.91 22.16
CA ASP A 71 -0.79 -35.95 22.43
C ASP A 71 -0.28 -34.75 23.21
N GLY A 72 -1.18 -33.89 23.72
CA GLY A 72 -0.83 -32.63 24.37
C GLY A 72 -0.17 -31.58 23.49
N ALA A 73 -0.07 -31.83 22.19
CA ALA A 73 0.57 -30.93 21.25
C ALA A 73 -0.34 -29.79 20.80
N PHE A 74 0.27 -28.63 20.60
CA PHE A 74 -0.37 -27.45 19.96
C PHE A 74 0.49 -26.93 18.82
N ARG A 75 -0.14 -26.17 17.91
CA ARG A 75 0.56 -25.56 16.79
C ARG A 75 -0.15 -24.28 16.33
N PHE A 76 0.67 -23.24 16.11
CA PHE A 76 0.28 -22.01 15.43
C PHE A 76 1.11 -21.91 14.14
N ASP A 77 0.46 -21.97 13.01
CA ASP A 77 1.07 -21.71 11.70
C ASP A 77 0.81 -20.26 11.28
N ASN A 78 1.65 -19.76 10.38
CA ASN A 78 1.49 -18.46 9.78
C ASN A 78 1.48 -17.32 10.82
N VAL A 79 2.40 -17.40 11.81
CA VAL A 79 2.57 -16.39 12.87
C VAL A 79 3.48 -15.29 12.34
N PRO A 80 3.03 -14.03 12.24
CA PRO A 80 3.86 -12.90 11.79
C PRO A 80 5.14 -12.76 12.63
N PHE A 81 6.20 -12.21 12.05
CA PHE A 81 7.43 -11.97 12.79
C PHE A 81 7.24 -10.83 13.77
N ASN A 82 7.14 -11.14 15.05
CA ASN A 82 6.99 -10.19 16.15
C ASN A 82 7.30 -10.84 17.51
N ASN A 83 7.18 -10.06 18.59
CA ASN A 83 7.18 -10.56 19.96
C ASN A 83 5.74 -10.85 20.39
N TYR A 84 5.54 -11.93 21.09
CA TYR A 84 4.24 -12.38 21.58
C TYR A 84 4.33 -12.81 23.04
N THR A 85 3.19 -12.66 23.74
CA THR A 85 2.96 -13.35 25.00
C THR A 85 2.08 -14.56 24.73
N TYR A 86 2.45 -15.72 25.26
CA TYR A 86 1.56 -16.87 25.29
C TYR A 86 0.95 -17.06 26.67
N SER A 87 -0.28 -17.55 26.71
CA SER A 87 -0.94 -18.02 27.93
C SER A 87 -1.54 -19.39 27.69
N VAL A 88 -1.49 -20.25 28.70
CA VAL A 88 -2.04 -21.61 28.67
C VAL A 88 -2.99 -21.79 29.85
N SER A 89 -4.22 -22.21 29.57
CA SER A 89 -5.24 -22.49 30.57
C SER A 89 -5.77 -23.91 30.41
N ALA A 90 -5.85 -24.65 31.49
CA ALA A 90 -6.40 -26.00 31.52
C ALA A 90 -7.10 -26.30 32.86
N SER A 91 -8.21 -27.08 32.79
CA SER A 91 -8.97 -27.44 34.00
C SER A 91 -8.11 -28.21 35.01
N GLY A 92 -8.10 -27.77 36.27
CA GLY A 92 -7.30 -28.36 37.34
C GLY A 92 -5.84 -27.86 37.41
N PHE A 93 -5.45 -26.93 36.54
CA PHE A 93 -4.11 -26.34 36.55
C PHE A 93 -4.16 -24.82 36.74
N SER A 94 -3.07 -24.27 37.28
CA SER A 94 -2.88 -22.82 37.26
C SER A 94 -2.50 -22.35 35.86
N ASP A 95 -2.94 -21.16 35.46
CA ASP A 95 -2.60 -20.56 34.18
C ASP A 95 -1.07 -20.34 34.06
N ALA A 96 -0.49 -20.79 32.97
CA ALA A 96 0.92 -20.53 32.64
C ALA A 96 1.04 -19.38 31.63
N ARG A 97 2.09 -18.58 31.76
CA ARG A 97 2.37 -17.45 30.87
C ARG A 97 3.85 -17.36 30.56
N GLY A 98 4.20 -16.85 29.36
CA GLY A 98 5.55 -16.52 28.95
C GLY A 98 5.61 -15.75 27.66
N ASP A 99 6.79 -15.27 27.32
CA ASP A 99 7.05 -14.52 26.11
C ASP A 99 7.78 -15.36 25.08
N ILE A 100 7.48 -15.09 23.80
CA ILE A 100 8.11 -15.75 22.67
C ILE A 100 8.34 -14.73 21.55
N SER A 101 9.53 -14.78 20.95
CA SER A 101 9.87 -13.97 19.78
C SER A 101 9.90 -14.84 18.53
N VAL A 102 9.11 -14.48 17.53
CA VAL A 102 9.10 -15.10 16.20
C VAL A 102 9.82 -14.16 15.25
N ARG A 103 11.00 -14.56 14.76
CA ARG A 103 11.87 -13.72 13.91
C ARG A 103 12.38 -14.46 12.67
N THR A 104 11.89 -15.67 12.46
CA THR A 104 12.36 -16.56 11.42
C THR A 104 11.25 -17.53 10.99
N SER A 105 11.33 -18.02 9.77
CA SER A 105 10.47 -19.11 9.27
C SER A 105 10.84 -20.48 9.86
N VAL A 106 12.01 -20.60 10.52
CA VAL A 106 12.38 -21.83 11.23
C VAL A 106 11.42 -22.05 12.40
N PRO A 107 10.77 -23.22 12.52
CA PRO A 107 9.80 -23.47 13.58
C PRO A 107 10.37 -23.35 14.97
N THR A 108 9.67 -22.67 15.87
CA THR A 108 10.01 -22.60 17.29
C THR A 108 9.21 -23.65 18.04
N THR A 109 9.89 -24.48 18.83
CA THR A 109 9.25 -25.54 19.62
C THR A 109 9.34 -25.26 21.11
N LEU A 110 8.21 -25.37 21.82
CA LEU A 110 8.08 -25.11 23.26
C LEU A 110 7.61 -26.37 24.00
N THR A 111 8.14 -26.56 25.21
CA THR A 111 7.53 -27.45 26.20
C THR A 111 7.12 -26.62 27.40
N ILE A 112 5.82 -26.58 27.69
CA ILE A 112 5.27 -25.70 28.72
C ILE A 112 4.74 -26.56 29.87
N PRO A 113 5.42 -26.57 31.04
CA PRO A 113 4.94 -27.27 32.23
C PRO A 113 3.81 -26.44 32.90
N LEU A 114 2.71 -27.10 33.26
CA LEU A 114 1.67 -26.55 34.12
C LEU A 114 1.86 -26.99 35.56
N THR A 115 1.44 -26.16 36.51
CA THR A 115 1.39 -26.48 37.92
C THR A 115 -0.06 -26.77 38.33
N VAL A 116 -0.25 -27.78 39.20
CA VAL A 116 -1.59 -28.10 39.72
C VAL A 116 -2.06 -26.93 40.59
N GLY A 117 -3.26 -26.43 40.35
CA GLY A 117 -3.82 -25.28 41.06
C GLY A 117 -5.33 -25.36 41.22
N SER A 118 -5.86 -24.71 42.25
CA SER A 118 -7.30 -24.58 42.43
C SER A 118 -7.89 -23.56 41.42
N ALA A 119 -8.99 -23.90 40.78
CA ALA A 119 -9.66 -23.22 39.65
C ALA A 119 -10.27 -21.84 39.99
N THR A 120 -9.66 -20.97 40.79
CA THR A 120 -10.31 -19.75 41.30
C THR A 120 -9.57 -18.45 40.95
N ALA A 121 -8.52 -18.47 40.20
CA ALA A 121 -7.86 -17.22 39.76
C ALA A 121 -7.99 -17.02 38.28
N THR A 122 -9.01 -16.30 37.85
CA THR A 122 -9.07 -15.76 36.49
C THR A 122 -8.07 -14.59 36.41
N VAL A 123 -6.84 -14.86 35.99
CA VAL A 123 -5.87 -13.81 35.74
C VAL A 123 -6.18 -13.21 34.39
N THR A 124 -6.70 -11.98 34.37
CA THR A 124 -6.81 -11.20 33.13
C THR A 124 -5.39 -10.81 32.70
N ILE A 125 -4.88 -11.46 31.71
CA ILE A 125 -3.50 -11.29 31.22
C ILE A 125 -3.53 -10.24 30.11
N SER A 126 -2.97 -9.08 30.34
CA SER A 126 -2.59 -8.12 29.32
C SER A 126 -1.06 -8.02 29.27
N SER A 127 -0.47 -8.14 28.10
CA SER A 127 0.96 -7.89 27.91
C SER A 127 1.27 -6.42 28.24
N GLY A 128 2.26 -6.18 29.09
CA GLY A 128 2.74 -4.82 29.31
C GLY A 128 3.50 -4.29 28.09
N ALA A 129 3.54 -2.97 27.91
CA ALA A 129 4.24 -2.35 26.77
C ALA A 129 5.73 -2.74 26.70
N GLY A 130 6.38 -3.02 27.85
CA GLY A 130 7.76 -3.47 27.90
C GLY A 130 8.00 -4.89 27.36
N GLU A 131 6.99 -5.75 27.34
CA GLU A 131 7.10 -7.15 26.90
C GLU A 131 7.07 -7.26 25.37
N VAL A 132 6.54 -6.24 24.70
CA VAL A 132 6.42 -6.18 23.23
C VAL A 132 7.47 -5.29 22.56
N LEU A 133 8.45 -4.77 23.32
CA LEU A 133 9.59 -4.03 22.77
C LEU A 133 10.40 -4.90 21.80
N GLU A 134 10.69 -4.36 20.63
CA GLU A 134 11.36 -5.08 19.57
C GLU A 134 12.83 -4.70 19.44
N ASN A 135 13.73 -5.61 19.84
CA ASN A 135 15.17 -5.40 19.68
C ASN A 135 15.62 -5.68 18.25
N VAL A 136 15.11 -4.89 17.29
CA VAL A 136 15.43 -4.97 15.86
C VAL A 136 15.82 -3.58 15.33
N PRO A 137 16.76 -3.51 14.39
CA PRO A 137 17.19 -2.22 13.81
C PRO A 137 16.21 -1.63 12.79
N SER A 138 15.21 -2.41 12.34
CA SER A 138 14.24 -1.97 11.33
C SER A 138 13.22 -1.00 11.92
N ALA A 139 12.97 0.11 11.22
CA ALA A 139 11.79 0.93 11.46
C ALA A 139 10.62 0.30 10.71
N HIS A 140 9.62 -0.17 11.43
CA HIS A 140 8.45 -0.82 10.85
C HIS A 140 7.20 -0.65 11.71
N THR A 141 6.06 -0.87 11.10
CA THR A 141 4.76 -0.89 11.76
C THR A 141 4.01 -2.15 11.37
N ASP A 142 3.57 -2.91 12.35
CA ASP A 142 2.75 -4.10 12.13
C ASP A 142 1.30 -3.84 12.50
N VAL A 143 0.39 -4.30 11.66
CA VAL A 143 -1.06 -4.13 11.79
C VAL A 143 -1.72 -5.48 11.58
N ASP A 144 -2.42 -5.98 12.58
CA ASP A 144 -3.18 -7.24 12.48
C ASP A 144 -4.60 -7.01 12.00
N GLN A 145 -5.27 -8.08 11.57
CA GLN A 145 -6.64 -8.06 11.06
C GLN A 145 -7.64 -7.42 12.02
N SER A 146 -7.45 -7.56 13.32
CA SER A 146 -8.35 -6.98 14.32
C SER A 146 -8.37 -5.45 14.27
N LEU A 147 -7.22 -4.83 14.00
CA LEU A 147 -7.10 -3.39 13.80
C LEU A 147 -7.55 -3.00 12.38
N ILE A 148 -7.11 -3.75 11.34
CA ILE A 148 -7.52 -3.52 9.95
C ILE A 148 -9.04 -3.43 9.81
N SER A 149 -9.77 -4.35 10.44
CA SER A 149 -11.23 -4.41 10.36
C SER A 149 -11.95 -3.22 11.00
N ARG A 150 -11.27 -2.42 11.84
CA ARG A 150 -11.84 -1.29 12.58
C ARG A 150 -11.45 0.07 12.01
N LEU A 151 -10.48 0.12 11.11
CA LEU A 151 -10.11 1.36 10.44
C LEU A 151 -11.26 1.86 9.54
N PRO A 152 -11.45 3.18 9.43
CA PRO A 152 -12.43 3.77 8.50
C PRO A 152 -11.88 3.72 7.08
N VAL A 153 -11.92 2.55 6.44
CA VAL A 153 -11.52 2.39 5.03
C VAL A 153 -12.51 3.13 4.14
N ARG A 154 -12.01 3.93 3.20
CA ARG A 154 -12.78 4.94 2.46
C ARG A 154 -12.82 4.71 0.98
N SER A 155 -11.74 4.20 0.43
CA SER A 155 -11.52 4.19 -1.01
C SER A 155 -11.93 2.86 -1.61
N PRO A 156 -13.02 2.81 -2.41
CA PRO A 156 -13.37 1.61 -3.13
C PRO A 156 -12.18 1.04 -3.90
N GLY A 157 -11.89 -0.26 -3.74
CA GLY A 157 -10.79 -0.92 -4.44
C GLY A 157 -9.37 -0.54 -4.02
N SER A 158 -9.19 0.32 -3.01
CA SER A 158 -7.88 0.74 -2.46
C SER A 158 -7.76 0.55 -0.95
N GLY A 159 -8.52 -0.36 -0.37
CA GLY A 159 -8.60 -0.54 1.07
C GLY A 159 -7.26 -0.88 1.74
N LEU A 160 -6.33 -1.52 1.04
CA LEU A 160 -4.99 -1.78 1.57
C LEU A 160 -4.17 -0.48 1.69
N SER A 161 -4.27 0.41 0.71
CA SER A 161 -3.66 1.74 0.77
C SER A 161 -4.17 2.56 1.96
N ASP A 162 -5.48 2.55 2.19
CA ASP A 162 -6.07 3.23 3.35
C ASP A 162 -5.53 2.69 4.68
N VAL A 163 -5.36 1.37 4.80
CA VAL A 163 -4.77 0.77 6.01
C VAL A 163 -3.34 1.27 6.23
N VAL A 164 -2.52 1.29 5.18
CA VAL A 164 -1.12 1.73 5.29
C VAL A 164 -1.03 3.20 5.69
N THR A 165 -1.77 4.08 5.02
CA THR A 165 -1.73 5.53 5.31
C THR A 165 -2.32 5.91 6.67
N LEU A 166 -3.27 5.14 7.18
CA LEU A 166 -3.84 5.36 8.50
C LEU A 166 -2.97 4.84 9.64
N ALA A 167 -2.21 3.77 9.41
CA ALA A 167 -1.50 3.06 10.47
C ALA A 167 0.02 3.24 10.47
N ALA A 168 0.63 3.60 9.34
CA ALA A 168 2.08 3.76 9.22
C ALA A 168 2.48 5.24 9.24
N PRO A 169 3.45 5.66 10.09
CA PRO A 169 3.89 7.03 10.15
C PRO A 169 4.72 7.44 8.93
N GLY A 170 4.59 8.69 8.48
CA GLY A 170 5.35 9.25 7.37
C GLY A 170 4.94 8.75 5.98
N VAL A 171 3.78 8.11 5.85
CA VAL A 171 3.25 7.66 4.56
C VAL A 171 2.07 8.54 4.17
N VAL A 172 2.31 9.46 3.26
CA VAL A 172 1.29 10.34 2.71
C VAL A 172 0.53 9.61 1.61
N ALA A 173 -0.79 9.74 1.61
CA ALA A 173 -1.60 9.28 0.50
C ALA A 173 -1.74 10.40 -0.54
N ASP A 174 -1.46 10.06 -1.77
CA ASP A 174 -1.98 10.77 -2.92
C ASP A 174 -3.37 10.22 -3.28
N SER A 175 -3.97 10.78 -4.30
CA SER A 175 -5.23 10.29 -4.84
C SER A 175 -5.08 8.84 -5.37
N ASN A 176 -6.21 8.13 -5.37
CA ASN A 176 -6.34 6.84 -6.06
C ASN A 176 -5.45 5.71 -5.53
N GLY A 177 -4.95 5.83 -4.30
CA GLY A 177 -4.25 4.76 -3.60
C GLY A 177 -2.75 4.67 -3.89
N LEU A 178 -2.14 5.73 -4.41
CA LEU A 178 -0.69 5.86 -4.49
C LEU A 178 -0.12 6.36 -3.17
N PHE A 179 1.05 5.84 -2.82
CA PHE A 179 1.79 6.27 -1.63
C PHE A 179 2.97 7.16 -1.96
N HIS A 180 3.22 8.11 -1.07
CA HIS A 180 4.45 8.89 -1.05
C HIS A 180 5.16 8.65 0.29
N PRO A 181 5.97 7.59 0.38
CA PRO A 181 6.59 7.21 1.63
C PRO A 181 7.78 8.10 1.96
N LEU A 182 7.72 8.81 3.09
CA LEU A 182 8.82 9.61 3.59
C LEU A 182 9.41 10.57 2.53
N GLY A 183 8.55 11.20 1.74
CA GLY A 183 8.91 12.18 0.72
C GLY A 183 9.38 11.62 -0.63
N ASP A 184 9.39 10.31 -0.85
CA ASP A 184 9.66 9.72 -2.15
C ASP A 184 8.39 9.60 -2.98
N HIS A 185 8.50 9.70 -4.30
CA HIS A 185 7.38 9.49 -5.20
C HIS A 185 7.21 7.99 -5.46
N ALA A 186 6.08 7.43 -4.99
CA ALA A 186 5.64 6.06 -5.30
C ALA A 186 6.69 4.93 -5.15
N GLN A 187 7.76 5.14 -4.36
CA GLN A 187 8.86 4.18 -4.15
C GLN A 187 8.45 3.08 -3.18
N THR A 188 7.44 2.31 -3.58
CA THR A 188 6.83 1.26 -2.76
C THR A 188 6.92 -0.08 -3.46
N SER A 189 7.31 -1.10 -2.73
CA SER A 189 7.18 -2.49 -3.16
C SER A 189 6.29 -3.27 -2.20
N TYR A 190 5.64 -4.29 -2.74
CA TYR A 190 4.79 -5.18 -1.98
C TYR A 190 5.40 -6.58 -1.92
N SER A 191 5.21 -7.24 -0.80
CA SER A 191 5.49 -8.66 -0.63
C SER A 191 4.21 -9.33 -0.13
N VAL A 192 3.66 -10.27 -0.88
CA VAL A 192 2.48 -11.05 -0.49
C VAL A 192 2.92 -12.49 -0.29
N ASP A 193 2.91 -12.98 0.96
CA ASP A 193 3.44 -14.30 1.29
C ASP A 193 4.82 -14.57 0.67
N ASN A 194 5.70 -13.57 0.70
CA ASN A 194 7.04 -13.54 0.11
C ASN A 194 7.12 -13.44 -1.44
N GLN A 195 6.01 -13.38 -2.15
CA GLN A 195 6.02 -13.01 -3.56
C GLN A 195 6.32 -11.51 -3.68
N PRO A 196 7.37 -11.09 -4.40
CA PRO A 196 7.61 -9.68 -4.66
C PRO A 196 6.66 -9.14 -5.73
N ILE A 197 6.10 -7.96 -5.51
CA ILE A 197 5.31 -7.20 -6.48
C ILE A 197 5.88 -5.78 -6.51
N SER A 198 6.53 -5.42 -7.60
CA SER A 198 7.21 -4.13 -7.77
C SER A 198 6.36 -3.08 -8.51
N ASP A 199 5.23 -3.49 -9.07
CA ASP A 199 4.34 -2.59 -9.81
C ASP A 199 3.46 -1.78 -8.86
N GLN A 200 3.04 -0.60 -9.30
CA GLN A 200 2.21 0.28 -8.49
C GLN A 200 0.82 -0.34 -8.26
N GLN A 201 0.49 -0.52 -7.00
CA GLN A 201 -0.77 -1.13 -6.56
C GLN A 201 -1.84 -0.06 -6.33
N SER A 202 -2.16 0.74 -7.36
CA SER A 202 -3.22 1.75 -7.31
C SER A 202 -4.38 1.37 -8.24
N LYS A 203 -5.54 1.97 -8.04
CA LYS A 203 -6.74 1.73 -8.89
C LYS A 203 -6.51 2.01 -10.37
N THR A 204 -5.60 2.92 -10.69
CA THR A 204 -5.31 3.36 -12.05
C THR A 204 -4.29 2.49 -12.77
N PHE A 205 -3.41 1.84 -12.04
CA PHE A 205 -2.34 1.03 -12.62
C PHE A 205 -2.52 -0.46 -12.46
N SER A 206 -3.18 -0.90 -11.38
CA SER A 206 -3.31 -2.32 -11.02
C SER A 206 -4.50 -2.52 -10.07
N THR A 207 -4.53 -3.63 -9.37
CA THR A 207 -5.51 -3.93 -8.31
C THR A 207 -4.80 -4.35 -7.03
N GLN A 208 -5.41 -4.09 -5.89
CA GLN A 208 -4.87 -4.40 -4.57
C GLN A 208 -5.48 -5.67 -4.01
N LEU A 209 -4.69 -6.38 -3.19
CA LEU A 209 -5.20 -7.45 -2.35
C LEU A 209 -6.25 -6.88 -1.37
N PRO A 210 -7.42 -7.52 -1.21
CA PRO A 210 -8.45 -7.01 -0.33
C PRO A 210 -8.05 -7.15 1.15
N PRO A 211 -8.36 -6.17 2.02
CA PRO A 211 -7.98 -6.20 3.43
C PRO A 211 -8.48 -7.43 4.21
N ASN A 212 -9.62 -8.01 3.82
CA ASN A 212 -10.16 -9.22 4.46
C ASN A 212 -9.40 -10.50 4.11
N ALA A 213 -8.57 -10.50 3.06
CA ALA A 213 -7.63 -11.60 2.77
C ALA A 213 -6.36 -11.53 3.64
N VAL A 214 -6.05 -10.36 4.19
CA VAL A 214 -4.83 -10.12 4.96
C VAL A 214 -5.02 -10.54 6.42
N GLN A 215 -4.10 -11.33 6.95
CA GLN A 215 -4.01 -11.64 8.37
C GLN A 215 -3.21 -10.58 9.12
N SER A 216 -2.06 -10.21 8.57
CA SER A 216 -1.18 -9.20 9.14
C SER A 216 -0.47 -8.43 8.03
N LEU A 217 -0.23 -7.15 8.28
CA LEU A 217 0.45 -6.24 7.39
C LEU A 217 1.65 -5.64 8.12
N GLY A 218 2.85 -5.87 7.61
CA GLY A 218 4.07 -5.20 8.05
C GLY A 218 4.45 -4.09 7.08
N VAL A 219 4.67 -2.89 7.59
CA VAL A 219 5.06 -1.71 6.80
C VAL A 219 6.47 -1.29 7.22
N ILE A 220 7.46 -1.52 6.38
CA ILE A 220 8.88 -1.27 6.67
C ILE A 220 9.28 0.06 6.03
N THR A 221 9.75 1.01 6.83
CA THR A 221 10.14 2.36 6.41
C THR A 221 11.64 2.64 6.56
N GLY A 222 12.37 1.77 7.24
CA GLY A 222 13.82 1.92 7.44
C GLY A 222 14.52 0.63 7.80
N ALA A 223 15.84 0.57 7.60
CA ALA A 223 16.65 -0.64 7.78
C ALA A 223 16.10 -1.85 7.03
N THR A 224 15.68 -1.65 5.78
CA THR A 224 15.07 -2.69 4.95
C THR A 224 16.00 -3.89 4.81
N PRO A 225 15.59 -5.11 5.21
CA PRO A 225 16.38 -6.33 5.07
C PRO A 225 16.82 -6.61 3.62
N ALA A 226 17.95 -7.32 3.43
CA ALA A 226 18.52 -7.56 2.09
C ALA A 226 17.65 -8.45 1.19
N GLU A 227 16.70 -9.17 1.75
CA GLU A 227 15.71 -9.95 0.99
C GLU A 227 14.73 -9.09 0.18
N TYR A 228 14.59 -7.80 0.49
CA TYR A 228 13.80 -6.83 -0.26
C TYR A 228 14.70 -5.98 -1.15
N GLY A 229 14.28 -5.78 -2.37
CA GLY A 229 15.00 -4.97 -3.37
C GLY A 229 14.03 -4.10 -4.16
N ASP A 230 14.54 -3.50 -5.23
CA ASP A 230 13.79 -2.61 -6.11
C ASP A 230 13.36 -1.32 -5.36
N LYS A 231 12.10 -1.02 -5.24
CA LYS A 231 11.56 0.19 -4.60
C LYS A 231 11.47 0.01 -3.08
N THR A 232 12.50 0.43 -2.34
CA THR A 232 12.67 0.13 -0.91
C THR A 232 12.45 1.30 0.05
N SER A 233 11.87 2.40 -0.41
CA SER A 233 11.49 3.49 0.50
C SER A 233 10.35 3.06 1.42
N LEU A 234 9.45 2.25 0.90
CA LEU A 234 8.41 1.56 1.64
C LEU A 234 8.32 0.11 1.16
N VAL A 235 8.31 -0.83 2.09
CA VAL A 235 7.96 -2.23 1.81
C VAL A 235 6.70 -2.58 2.57
N VAL A 236 5.65 -2.95 1.83
CA VAL A 236 4.38 -3.42 2.37
C VAL A 236 4.38 -4.94 2.32
N ASN A 237 4.53 -5.58 3.47
CA ASN A 237 4.59 -7.03 3.59
C ASN A 237 3.27 -7.58 4.11
N ALA A 238 2.48 -8.21 3.24
CA ALA A 238 1.19 -8.79 3.56
C ALA A 238 1.32 -10.30 3.78
N ILE A 239 0.85 -10.75 4.93
CA ILE A 239 0.66 -12.17 5.24
C ILE A 239 -0.82 -12.46 5.08
N THR A 240 -1.17 -13.42 4.22
CA THR A 240 -2.55 -13.75 3.95
C THR A 240 -3.10 -14.76 4.96
N LYS A 241 -4.41 -14.79 5.14
CA LYS A 241 -5.07 -15.78 5.98
C LYS A 241 -4.95 -17.18 5.38
N SER A 242 -4.92 -18.19 6.26
CA SER A 242 -4.83 -19.60 5.90
C SER A 242 -5.98 -20.38 6.55
N GLY A 243 -6.46 -21.41 5.87
CA GLY A 243 -7.43 -22.35 6.42
C GLY A 243 -6.79 -23.53 7.17
N LEU A 244 -5.46 -23.64 7.18
CA LEU A 244 -4.77 -24.77 7.82
C LEU A 244 -5.06 -24.81 9.32
N ASN A 245 -5.31 -26.00 9.85
CA ASN A 245 -5.71 -26.26 11.23
C ASN A 245 -7.07 -25.71 11.66
N GLN A 246 -7.87 -25.16 10.74
CA GLN A 246 -9.23 -24.68 11.02
C GLN A 246 -10.25 -25.81 10.88
N ARG A 247 -10.32 -26.70 11.85
CA ARG A 247 -11.20 -27.90 11.82
C ARG A 247 -12.68 -27.57 11.73
N LYS A 248 -13.10 -26.39 12.15
CA LYS A 248 -14.45 -25.88 11.98
C LYS A 248 -14.41 -24.78 10.92
N PRO A 249 -15.38 -24.72 10.00
CA PRO A 249 -15.50 -23.59 9.09
C PRO A 249 -15.57 -22.28 9.88
N THR A 250 -14.72 -21.33 9.50
CA THR A 250 -14.73 -19.96 10.03
C THR A 250 -14.88 -19.02 8.87
N GLY A 251 -15.68 -18.01 9.02
CA GLY A 251 -15.91 -17.10 7.93
C GLY A 251 -16.68 -15.86 8.34
N SER A 252 -16.87 -15.01 7.35
CA SER A 252 -17.67 -13.81 7.49
C SER A 252 -18.39 -13.50 6.18
N PHE A 253 -19.54 -12.87 6.32
CA PHE A 253 -20.22 -12.19 5.23
C PHE A 253 -20.65 -10.83 5.74
N SER A 254 -20.43 -9.77 4.96
CA SER A 254 -20.92 -8.44 5.29
C SER A 254 -21.43 -7.72 4.05
N THR A 255 -22.41 -6.84 4.27
CA THR A 255 -22.95 -5.91 3.28
C THR A 255 -22.86 -4.51 3.85
N THR A 256 -22.36 -3.59 3.05
CA THR A 256 -22.32 -2.16 3.37
C THR A 256 -23.19 -1.39 2.38
N TYR A 257 -23.94 -0.44 2.91
CA TYR A 257 -24.65 0.55 2.13
C TYR A 257 -24.25 1.96 2.61
N GLY A 258 -24.05 2.90 1.69
CA GLY A 258 -23.57 4.23 2.07
C GLY A 258 -23.89 5.34 1.08
N THR A 259 -23.43 6.52 1.44
CA THR A 259 -23.49 7.73 0.60
C THR A 259 -22.87 7.47 -0.77
N PHE A 260 -23.24 8.25 -1.76
CA PHE A 260 -22.88 8.09 -3.18
C PHE A 260 -23.39 6.77 -3.82
N GLY A 261 -24.43 6.16 -3.25
CA GLY A 261 -24.91 4.86 -3.71
C GLY A 261 -23.88 3.75 -3.57
N THR A 262 -22.98 3.88 -2.58
CA THR A 262 -21.99 2.86 -2.27
C THR A 262 -22.65 1.60 -1.76
N ILE A 263 -22.32 0.47 -2.37
CA ILE A 263 -22.73 -0.87 -1.95
C ILE A 263 -21.49 -1.75 -1.99
N SER A 264 -21.20 -2.47 -0.91
CA SER A 264 -20.19 -3.53 -0.92
C SER A 264 -20.72 -4.83 -0.35
N HIS A 265 -20.17 -5.94 -0.85
CA HIS A 265 -20.39 -7.28 -0.35
C HIS A 265 -19.04 -7.95 -0.16
N ASP A 266 -18.75 -8.38 1.07
CA ASP A 266 -17.52 -9.04 1.43
C ASP A 266 -17.83 -10.40 2.02
N ALA A 267 -17.20 -11.46 1.51
CA ALA A 267 -17.34 -12.80 2.05
C ALA A 267 -15.96 -13.42 2.25
N SER A 268 -15.83 -14.23 3.29
CA SER A 268 -14.64 -15.04 3.52
C SER A 268 -15.00 -16.38 4.14
N LEU A 269 -14.24 -17.43 3.81
CA LEU A 269 -14.39 -18.76 4.36
C LEU A 269 -13.02 -19.42 4.50
N GLY A 270 -12.71 -19.89 5.70
CA GLY A 270 -11.55 -20.70 6.01
C GLY A 270 -11.97 -22.06 6.57
N TYR A 271 -11.39 -23.12 6.08
CA TYR A 271 -11.62 -24.49 6.55
C TYR A 271 -10.41 -25.37 6.26
N GLY A 272 -10.13 -26.34 7.14
CA GLY A 272 -9.10 -27.31 6.91
C GLY A 272 -8.75 -28.14 8.14
N ASN A 273 -7.75 -28.99 7.96
CA ASN A 273 -7.16 -29.82 9.02
C ASN A 273 -5.66 -29.57 9.10
N ALA A 274 -4.92 -30.46 9.78
CA ALA A 274 -3.47 -30.32 9.91
C ALA A 274 -2.69 -30.52 8.59
N LYS A 275 -3.34 -31.12 7.56
CA LYS A 275 -2.67 -31.41 6.28
C LYS A 275 -3.15 -30.55 5.15
N ILE A 276 -4.41 -30.18 5.10
CA ILE A 276 -4.99 -29.37 4.03
C ILE A 276 -5.81 -28.25 4.62
N GLY A 277 -5.62 -27.04 4.15
CA GLY A 277 -6.40 -25.86 4.50
C GLY A 277 -6.71 -25.03 3.27
N ASN A 278 -7.91 -24.47 3.24
CA ASN A 278 -8.31 -23.53 2.21
C ASN A 278 -8.89 -22.27 2.84
N PHE A 279 -8.54 -21.12 2.29
CA PHE A 279 -9.09 -19.82 2.66
C PHE A 279 -9.43 -19.04 1.41
N VAL A 280 -10.70 -18.69 1.26
CA VAL A 280 -11.21 -17.93 0.11
C VAL A 280 -11.89 -16.66 0.54
N THR A 281 -11.72 -15.59 -0.24
CA THR A 281 -12.50 -14.35 -0.11
C THR A 281 -13.13 -13.98 -1.45
N PHE A 282 -14.30 -13.37 -1.36
CA PHE A 282 -14.96 -12.69 -2.45
C PHE A 282 -15.30 -11.27 -1.98
N ASN A 283 -14.98 -10.27 -2.81
CA ASN A 283 -15.31 -8.87 -2.55
C ASN A 283 -15.90 -8.25 -3.80
N PHE A 284 -16.94 -7.47 -3.61
CA PHE A 284 -17.58 -6.67 -4.63
C PHE A 284 -17.91 -5.30 -4.05
N GLU A 285 -17.62 -4.25 -4.80
CA GLU A 285 -17.92 -2.88 -4.41
C GLU A 285 -18.33 -2.06 -5.62
N ARG A 286 -19.33 -1.20 -5.41
CA ARG A 286 -19.78 -0.19 -6.35
C ARG A 286 -19.95 1.12 -5.61
N SER A 287 -19.52 2.23 -6.23
CA SER A 287 -19.71 3.58 -5.70
C SER A 287 -19.94 4.56 -6.83
N GLY A 288 -20.70 5.63 -6.56
CA GLY A 288 -20.81 6.80 -7.42
C GLY A 288 -19.64 7.79 -7.21
N ARG A 289 -18.81 7.58 -6.18
CA ARG A 289 -17.52 8.24 -5.96
C ARG A 289 -16.45 7.15 -5.85
N PHE A 290 -15.92 6.72 -6.97
CA PHE A 290 -14.96 5.63 -7.05
C PHE A 290 -13.51 6.13 -6.96
N LEU A 291 -13.21 7.23 -7.62
CA LEU A 291 -11.91 7.91 -7.57
C LEU A 291 -12.00 9.16 -6.68
N ASP A 292 -10.85 9.75 -6.37
CA ASP A 292 -10.79 11.08 -5.80
C ASP A 292 -11.04 12.10 -6.89
N ALA A 293 -12.11 12.87 -6.79
CA ALA A 293 -12.60 13.72 -7.87
C ALA A 293 -11.96 15.11 -7.86
N PRO A 294 -11.79 15.75 -9.03
CA PRO A 294 -11.29 17.13 -9.17
C PRO A 294 -12.28 18.18 -8.63
N GLU A 295 -13.53 17.76 -8.40
CA GLU A 295 -14.58 18.60 -7.83
C GLU A 295 -15.07 18.05 -6.50
N PHE A 296 -15.49 18.95 -5.59
CA PHE A 296 -16.12 18.51 -4.33
C PHE A 296 -17.50 17.90 -4.58
N THR A 297 -18.21 18.40 -5.58
CA THR A 297 -19.39 17.75 -6.16
C THR A 297 -18.97 16.61 -7.08
N VAL A 298 -19.58 15.45 -6.90
CA VAL A 298 -19.20 14.25 -7.67
C VAL A 298 -19.78 14.32 -9.09
N LEU A 299 -18.93 14.38 -10.08
CA LEU A 299 -19.26 14.39 -11.49
C LEU A 299 -18.57 13.22 -12.19
N HIS A 300 -19.35 12.36 -12.89
CA HIS A 300 -18.84 11.27 -13.73
C HIS A 300 -17.80 10.38 -13.04
N ASP A 301 -18.13 9.82 -11.86
CA ASP A 301 -17.17 9.10 -11.00
C ASP A 301 -17.70 7.74 -10.52
N ARG A 302 -18.54 7.11 -11.32
CA ARG A 302 -19.08 5.79 -10.98
C ARG A 302 -18.07 4.70 -11.29
N GLY A 303 -17.87 3.78 -10.33
CA GLY A 303 -17.03 2.62 -10.55
C GLY A 303 -17.49 1.38 -9.81
N THR A 304 -16.90 0.26 -10.21
CA THR A 304 -17.07 -1.07 -9.62
C THR A 304 -15.72 -1.73 -9.46
N SER A 305 -15.51 -2.40 -8.34
CA SER A 305 -14.37 -3.28 -8.06
C SER A 305 -14.90 -4.65 -7.67
N GLY A 306 -14.29 -5.70 -8.19
CA GLY A 306 -14.58 -7.07 -7.80
C GLY A 306 -13.32 -7.90 -7.77
N ASN A 307 -13.17 -8.74 -6.74
CA ASN A 307 -12.02 -9.63 -6.63
C ASN A 307 -12.34 -10.93 -5.91
N ILE A 308 -11.53 -11.94 -6.21
CA ILE A 308 -11.49 -13.23 -5.53
C ILE A 308 -10.04 -13.48 -5.16
N PHE A 309 -9.81 -13.83 -3.92
CA PHE A 309 -8.54 -14.36 -3.45
C PHE A 309 -8.77 -15.74 -2.88
N ASP A 310 -7.94 -16.71 -3.26
CA ASP A 310 -7.98 -18.08 -2.77
C ASP A 310 -6.57 -18.53 -2.38
N ARG A 311 -6.44 -19.08 -1.18
CA ARG A 311 -5.22 -19.70 -0.69
C ARG A 311 -5.49 -21.15 -0.31
N LEU A 312 -4.81 -22.06 -0.98
CA LEU A 312 -4.78 -23.48 -0.67
C LEU A 312 -3.44 -23.83 -0.01
N ASP A 313 -3.46 -24.36 1.20
CA ASP A 313 -2.29 -24.88 1.91
C ASP A 313 -2.36 -26.42 1.98
N TYR A 314 -1.21 -27.08 1.80
CA TYR A 314 -1.06 -28.52 1.92
C TYR A 314 0.23 -28.88 2.63
N SER A 315 0.14 -29.61 3.75
CA SER A 315 1.26 -30.10 4.55
C SER A 315 1.18 -31.63 4.65
N PRO A 316 1.76 -32.38 3.70
CA PRO A 316 1.72 -33.86 3.71
C PRO A 316 2.38 -34.47 4.94
N ASN A 317 3.41 -33.82 5.46
CA ASN A 317 4.19 -34.23 6.61
C ASN A 317 4.68 -32.98 7.40
N SER A 318 5.48 -33.20 8.44
CA SER A 318 6.00 -32.12 9.30
C SER A 318 7.15 -31.31 8.68
N LYS A 319 7.71 -31.75 7.56
CA LYS A 319 8.86 -31.11 6.91
C LYS A 319 8.48 -30.33 5.67
N ASP A 320 7.44 -30.76 4.98
CA ASP A 320 7.03 -30.19 3.72
C ASP A 320 5.70 -29.47 3.86
N THR A 321 5.66 -28.25 3.39
CA THR A 321 4.44 -27.46 3.30
C THR A 321 4.40 -26.69 2.00
N PHE A 322 3.23 -26.54 1.41
CA PHE A 322 2.94 -25.96 0.11
C PHE A 322 1.77 -25.00 0.22
N HIS A 323 1.82 -23.85 -0.44
CA HIS A 323 0.65 -23.00 -0.65
C HIS A 323 0.48 -22.66 -2.12
N PHE A 324 -0.73 -22.36 -2.49
CA PHE A 324 -1.05 -21.79 -3.78
C PHE A 324 -1.98 -20.62 -3.59
N ASN A 325 -1.53 -19.43 -3.95
CA ASN A 325 -2.33 -18.22 -3.93
C ASN A 325 -2.82 -17.90 -5.34
N LEU A 326 -4.14 -17.75 -5.48
CA LEU A 326 -4.82 -17.25 -6.66
C LEU A 326 -5.46 -15.90 -6.31
N PHE A 327 -5.21 -14.88 -7.11
CA PHE A 327 -5.90 -13.60 -7.01
C PHE A 327 -6.40 -13.18 -8.40
N LEU A 328 -7.71 -12.93 -8.48
CA LEU A 328 -8.40 -12.41 -9.66
C LEU A 328 -9.07 -11.11 -9.28
N ALA A 329 -8.86 -10.06 -10.05
CA ALA A 329 -9.51 -8.78 -9.78
C ALA A 329 -9.86 -8.02 -11.05
N ARG A 330 -10.92 -7.22 -10.95
CA ARG A 330 -11.39 -6.33 -12.00
C ARG A 330 -11.93 -5.04 -11.42
N ASN A 331 -11.43 -3.90 -11.95
CA ASN A 331 -12.00 -2.59 -11.73
C ASN A 331 -12.54 -2.04 -13.06
N ASN A 332 -13.70 -1.40 -13.02
CA ASN A 332 -14.23 -0.64 -14.14
C ASN A 332 -14.77 0.67 -13.58
N PHE A 333 -14.34 1.79 -14.13
CA PHE A 333 -14.75 3.09 -13.60
C PHE A 333 -14.73 4.18 -14.68
N GLN A 334 -15.46 5.23 -14.39
CA GLN A 334 -15.47 6.49 -15.10
C GLN A 334 -14.32 7.36 -14.58
N THR A 335 -13.71 8.15 -15.44
CA THR A 335 -12.77 9.20 -15.03
C THR A 335 -13.59 10.40 -14.58
N PRO A 336 -13.36 10.93 -13.36
CA PRO A 336 -14.12 12.08 -12.86
C PRO A 336 -13.90 13.32 -13.72
N ASN A 337 -14.98 14.06 -13.98
CA ASN A 337 -14.96 15.28 -14.75
C ASN A 337 -14.84 16.52 -13.85
N GLN A 338 -14.22 17.58 -14.38
CA GLN A 338 -14.42 18.96 -13.96
C GLN A 338 -15.77 19.48 -14.51
N PHE A 339 -16.23 20.65 -14.06
CA PHE A 339 -17.50 21.22 -14.53
C PHE A 339 -17.53 21.44 -16.06
N ASP A 340 -16.43 21.97 -16.62
CA ASP A 340 -16.33 22.23 -18.08
C ASP A 340 -16.36 20.91 -18.86
N GLN A 341 -15.62 19.90 -18.43
CA GLN A 341 -15.61 18.57 -19.05
C GLN A 341 -16.99 17.91 -18.98
N GLN A 342 -17.68 18.07 -17.84
CA GLN A 342 -19.05 17.57 -17.69
C GLN A 342 -20.03 18.29 -18.62
N ALA A 343 -19.86 19.60 -18.79
CA ALA A 343 -20.69 20.39 -19.69
C ALA A 343 -20.51 20.00 -21.17
N LEU A 344 -19.31 19.58 -21.57
CA LEU A 344 -19.02 19.07 -22.91
C LEU A 344 -19.47 17.62 -23.11
N GLY A 345 -19.89 16.93 -22.05
CA GLY A 345 -20.32 15.54 -22.11
C GLY A 345 -19.18 14.55 -22.21
N GLN A 346 -18.01 14.86 -21.64
CA GLN A 346 -16.86 13.95 -21.56
C GLN A 346 -17.25 12.66 -20.84
N ASP A 347 -16.97 11.50 -21.46
CA ASP A 347 -17.30 10.15 -20.96
C ASP A 347 -16.11 9.21 -21.07
N GLN A 348 -15.00 9.59 -20.47
CA GLN A 348 -13.79 8.77 -20.42
C GLN A 348 -13.93 7.69 -19.35
N ARG A 349 -13.37 6.49 -19.62
CA ARG A 349 -13.53 5.32 -18.76
C ARG A 349 -12.26 4.49 -18.74
N GLN A 350 -12.09 3.74 -17.64
CA GLN A 350 -10.94 2.84 -17.50
C GLN A 350 -11.38 1.46 -17.01
N THR A 351 -10.66 0.43 -17.46
CA THR A 351 -10.77 -0.93 -16.97
C THR A 351 -9.40 -1.46 -16.56
N VAL A 352 -9.34 -2.14 -15.42
CA VAL A 352 -8.15 -2.81 -14.92
C VAL A 352 -8.49 -4.25 -14.60
N HIS A 353 -7.71 -5.20 -15.13
CA HIS A 353 -7.86 -6.63 -14.86
C HIS A 353 -6.53 -7.17 -14.36
N SER A 354 -6.56 -7.87 -13.25
CA SER A 354 -5.38 -8.51 -12.68
C SER A 354 -5.60 -10.00 -12.45
N LEU A 355 -4.57 -10.76 -12.75
CA LEU A 355 -4.45 -12.19 -12.38
C LEU A 355 -3.10 -12.36 -11.68
N ASN A 356 -3.09 -13.00 -10.52
CA ASN A 356 -1.88 -13.39 -9.82
C ASN A 356 -1.94 -14.85 -9.41
N LEU A 357 -0.91 -15.61 -9.77
CA LEU A 357 -0.70 -17.02 -9.43
C LEU A 357 0.63 -17.10 -8.67
N ALA A 358 0.60 -17.56 -7.43
CA ALA A 358 1.79 -17.66 -6.62
C ALA A 358 1.82 -18.99 -5.85
N PRO A 359 2.30 -20.06 -6.48
CA PRO A 359 2.66 -21.26 -5.74
C PRO A 359 3.93 -21.02 -4.93
N GLY A 360 4.07 -21.72 -3.85
CA GLY A 360 5.27 -21.65 -3.06
C GLY A 360 5.54 -22.95 -2.28
N TYR A 361 6.78 -23.23 -1.91
CA TYR A 361 7.28 -24.43 -1.25
C TYR A 361 8.20 -24.12 -0.07
N VAL A 362 7.99 -24.77 1.08
CA VAL A 362 8.91 -24.76 2.21
C VAL A 362 9.32 -26.19 2.56
N HIS A 363 10.63 -26.39 2.68
CA HIS A 363 11.21 -27.62 3.17
C HIS A 363 12.01 -27.39 4.45
N ILE A 364 11.68 -28.12 5.51
CA ILE A 364 12.41 -28.09 6.78
C ILE A 364 13.47 -29.19 6.74
N PHE A 365 14.71 -28.83 6.44
CA PHE A 365 15.83 -29.77 6.47
C PHE A 365 16.14 -30.24 7.90
N SER A 366 16.07 -29.32 8.87
CA SER A 366 16.36 -29.57 10.28
C SER A 366 15.65 -28.53 11.17
N ALA A 367 15.76 -28.67 12.47
CA ALA A 367 15.29 -27.68 13.45
C ALA A 367 15.98 -26.32 13.32
N THR A 368 16.99 -26.17 12.46
CA THR A 368 17.75 -24.94 12.26
C THR A 368 17.74 -24.43 10.82
N THR A 369 17.24 -25.22 9.86
CA THR A 369 17.40 -24.90 8.43
C THR A 369 16.11 -25.13 7.66
N VAL A 370 15.67 -24.08 6.96
CA VAL A 370 14.45 -24.09 6.12
C VAL A 370 14.76 -23.50 4.75
N LEU A 371 14.36 -24.21 3.70
CA LEU A 371 14.38 -23.73 2.33
C LEU A 371 12.98 -23.29 1.91
N THR A 372 12.89 -22.25 1.09
CA THR A 372 11.64 -21.81 0.49
C THR A 372 11.84 -21.43 -0.95
N ILE A 373 10.86 -21.78 -1.80
CA ILE A 373 10.86 -21.48 -3.23
C ILE A 373 9.47 -20.95 -3.60
N ASN A 374 9.40 -19.74 -4.17
CA ASN A 374 8.17 -19.05 -4.53
C ASN A 374 8.22 -18.62 -6.00
N PRO A 375 7.84 -19.48 -6.96
CA PRO A 375 7.55 -19.02 -8.31
C PRO A 375 6.26 -18.20 -8.32
N TYR A 376 6.14 -17.32 -9.30
CA TYR A 376 4.94 -16.51 -9.45
C TYR A 376 4.71 -16.08 -10.90
N PHE A 377 3.47 -15.79 -11.20
CA PHE A 377 3.03 -15.16 -12.43
C PHE A 377 1.98 -14.09 -12.10
N ARG A 378 2.19 -12.86 -12.58
CA ARG A 378 1.24 -11.77 -12.46
C ARG A 378 0.98 -11.15 -13.83
N LEU A 379 -0.30 -10.91 -14.12
CA LEU A 379 -0.78 -10.18 -15.27
C LEU A 379 -1.57 -8.96 -14.78
N ASP A 380 -1.22 -7.77 -15.25
CA ASP A 380 -2.04 -6.57 -15.14
C ASP A 380 -2.35 -6.05 -16.55
N ASN A 381 -3.63 -5.82 -16.83
CA ASN A 381 -4.12 -5.31 -18.10
C ASN A 381 -5.00 -4.09 -17.87
N VAL A 382 -4.53 -2.95 -18.31
CA VAL A 382 -5.19 -1.65 -18.17
C VAL A 382 -5.62 -1.16 -19.53
N LYS A 383 -6.87 -0.72 -19.65
CA LYS A 383 -7.39 -0.05 -20.86
C LYS A 383 -8.10 1.23 -20.47
N TYR A 384 -7.71 2.30 -21.12
CA TYR A 384 -8.36 3.60 -21.04
C TYR A 384 -9.10 3.87 -22.33
N PHE A 385 -10.32 4.37 -22.24
CA PHE A 385 -11.20 4.62 -23.37
C PHE A 385 -11.53 6.10 -23.46
N ALA A 386 -11.33 6.68 -24.62
CA ALA A 386 -11.80 8.01 -24.97
C ALA A 386 -13.33 8.09 -24.92
N SER A 387 -13.87 9.30 -24.92
CA SER A 387 -15.28 9.53 -25.09
C SER A 387 -15.76 9.02 -26.46
N PRO A 388 -17.01 8.54 -26.58
CA PRO A 388 -17.58 8.14 -27.88
C PRO A 388 -17.57 9.26 -28.92
N ASN A 389 -17.79 10.51 -28.50
CA ASN A 389 -17.54 11.71 -29.30
C ASN A 389 -16.16 12.26 -28.92
N PRO A 390 -15.14 12.17 -29.79
CA PRO A 390 -13.78 12.62 -29.46
C PRO A 390 -13.72 14.11 -29.10
N PHE A 391 -14.58 14.94 -29.68
CA PHE A 391 -14.61 16.38 -29.38
C PHE A 391 -15.30 16.76 -28.06
N ALA A 392 -15.81 15.78 -27.33
CA ALA A 392 -16.20 15.97 -25.93
C ALA A 392 -14.98 15.90 -24.95
N ASP A 393 -13.86 15.32 -25.41
CA ASP A 393 -12.63 15.29 -24.65
C ASP A 393 -11.83 16.58 -24.78
N GLN A 394 -11.39 17.17 -23.71
CA GLN A 394 -10.52 18.34 -23.67
C GLN A 394 -9.16 17.99 -23.09
N THR A 395 -8.10 18.49 -23.58
CA THR A 395 -7.75 19.25 -24.76
C THR A 395 -7.42 18.33 -25.93
N ILE A 396 -7.26 17.05 -25.62
CA ILE A 396 -7.02 15.94 -26.53
C ILE A 396 -7.94 14.77 -26.19
N THR A 397 -8.37 14.05 -27.23
CA THR A 397 -8.96 12.72 -27.05
C THR A 397 -7.86 11.66 -27.11
N PHE A 398 -7.91 10.64 -26.24
CA PHE A 398 -6.89 9.61 -26.22
C PHE A 398 -7.43 8.26 -25.75
N SER A 399 -6.78 7.20 -26.15
CA SER A 399 -6.98 5.89 -25.55
C SER A 399 -5.64 5.18 -25.29
N GLN A 400 -5.64 4.29 -24.32
CA GLN A 400 -4.46 3.54 -23.91
C GLN A 400 -4.79 2.07 -23.71
N SER A 401 -3.85 1.20 -24.06
CA SER A 401 -3.83 -0.19 -23.62
C SER A 401 -2.45 -0.53 -23.07
N ARG A 402 -2.38 -1.03 -21.84
CA ARG A 402 -1.15 -1.46 -21.21
C ARG A 402 -1.32 -2.88 -20.67
N ARG A 403 -0.43 -3.77 -21.07
CA ARG A 403 -0.38 -5.14 -20.58
C ARG A 403 1.00 -5.44 -20.02
N LEU A 404 1.04 -5.79 -18.75
CA LEU A 404 2.22 -6.16 -18.02
C LEU A 404 2.09 -7.64 -17.63
N ASN A 405 3.06 -8.47 -18.05
CA ASN A 405 3.19 -9.86 -17.61
C ASN A 405 4.50 -9.96 -16.82
N ASN A 406 4.40 -10.31 -15.55
CA ASN A 406 5.53 -10.47 -14.67
C ASN A 406 5.58 -11.90 -14.16
N PHE A 407 6.68 -12.61 -14.40
CA PHE A 407 6.91 -13.95 -13.90
C PHE A 407 8.32 -14.09 -13.35
N GLY A 408 8.44 -14.90 -12.33
CA GLY A 408 9.72 -15.07 -11.68
C GLY A 408 9.71 -16.13 -10.60
N VAL A 409 10.81 -16.19 -9.88
CA VAL A 409 11.00 -17.06 -8.74
C VAL A 409 11.85 -16.33 -7.68
N LYS A 410 11.46 -16.48 -6.43
CA LYS A 410 12.28 -16.13 -5.27
C LYS A 410 12.55 -17.39 -4.46
N ALA A 411 13.80 -17.66 -4.14
CA ALA A 411 14.19 -18.79 -3.31
C ALA A 411 15.08 -18.32 -2.16
N ASP A 412 14.80 -18.84 -0.95
CA ASP A 412 15.45 -18.44 0.29
C ASP A 412 15.86 -19.65 1.10
N LEU A 413 17.05 -19.62 1.68
CA LEU A 413 17.52 -20.53 2.70
C LEU A 413 17.68 -19.77 4.02
N SER A 414 16.90 -20.11 5.03
CA SER A 414 16.97 -19.59 6.39
C SER A 414 17.73 -20.56 7.29
N TYR A 415 18.66 -20.03 8.09
CA TYR A 415 19.48 -20.80 9.00
C TYR A 415 19.57 -20.11 10.37
N VAL A 416 19.15 -20.81 11.42
CA VAL A 416 19.16 -20.30 12.79
C VAL A 416 19.98 -21.23 13.68
N LYS A 417 21.07 -20.72 14.25
CA LYS A 417 21.89 -21.47 15.20
C LYS A 417 22.59 -20.54 16.19
N GLY A 418 22.38 -20.77 17.47
CA GLY A 418 22.97 -19.97 18.52
C GLY A 418 22.55 -18.51 18.44
N ARG A 419 23.48 -17.63 18.13
CA ARG A 419 23.25 -16.17 18.04
C ARG A 419 22.87 -15.68 16.64
N HIS A 420 22.94 -16.55 15.64
CA HIS A 420 22.79 -16.23 14.22
C HIS A 420 21.40 -16.58 13.73
N ASN A 421 20.80 -15.65 13.00
CA ASN A 421 19.60 -15.85 12.19
C ASN A 421 19.91 -15.36 10.77
N ALA A 422 20.50 -16.27 9.99
CA ALA A 422 20.98 -15.97 8.65
C ALA A 422 19.94 -16.35 7.58
N LYS A 423 19.91 -15.58 6.50
CA LYS A 423 19.11 -15.86 5.32
C LYS A 423 19.94 -15.60 4.06
N PHE A 424 19.87 -16.52 3.11
CA PHE A 424 20.49 -16.42 1.80
C PHE A 424 19.40 -16.59 0.75
N GLY A 425 19.46 -15.85 -0.33
CA GLY A 425 18.43 -16.01 -1.34
C GLY A 425 18.81 -15.48 -2.71
N VAL A 426 17.99 -15.90 -3.67
CA VAL A 426 18.05 -15.45 -5.06
C VAL A 426 16.66 -15.06 -5.52
N GLN A 427 16.59 -14.10 -6.41
CA GLN A 427 15.35 -13.65 -7.06
C GLN A 427 15.62 -13.44 -8.54
N LEU A 428 14.78 -14.05 -9.36
CA LEU A 428 14.81 -13.89 -10.81
C LEU A 428 13.42 -13.43 -11.24
N SER A 429 13.35 -12.39 -12.03
CA SER A 429 12.10 -11.92 -12.61
C SER A 429 12.25 -11.51 -14.07
N HIS A 430 11.18 -11.70 -14.82
CA HIS A 430 11.05 -11.27 -16.20
C HIS A 430 9.71 -10.57 -16.37
N THR A 431 9.75 -9.30 -16.68
CA THR A 431 8.58 -8.47 -16.96
C THR A 431 8.51 -8.18 -18.45
N ARG A 432 7.38 -8.49 -19.06
CA ARG A 432 7.07 -8.12 -20.43
C ARG A 432 6.03 -7.01 -20.44
N LEU A 433 6.41 -5.88 -21.01
CA LEU A 433 5.56 -4.71 -21.20
C LEU A 433 5.07 -4.67 -22.65
N ASN A 434 3.76 -4.43 -22.84
CA ASN A 434 3.18 -4.07 -24.11
C ASN A 434 2.34 -2.81 -23.87
N GLU A 435 2.62 -1.76 -24.58
CA GLU A 435 1.98 -0.45 -24.42
C GLU A 435 1.48 0.05 -25.77
N GLY A 436 0.20 0.39 -25.84
CA GLY A 436 -0.44 1.03 -26.95
C GLY A 436 -1.04 2.36 -26.49
N PHE A 437 -0.87 3.40 -27.28
CA PHE A 437 -1.41 4.73 -27.02
C PHE A 437 -1.79 5.37 -28.33
N ASN A 438 -2.94 6.05 -28.35
CA ASN A 438 -3.33 6.92 -29.46
C ASN A 438 -3.91 8.22 -28.89
N PHE A 439 -3.73 9.31 -29.61
CA PHE A 439 -4.36 10.59 -29.29
C PHE A 439 -4.65 11.40 -30.56
N GLY A 440 -5.56 12.38 -30.40
CA GLY A 440 -5.81 13.43 -31.36
C GLY A 440 -6.19 14.71 -30.63
N ILE A 441 -5.74 15.86 -31.12
CA ILE A 441 -6.05 17.18 -30.56
C ILE A 441 -7.49 17.53 -30.92
N THR A 442 -8.26 17.95 -29.93
CA THR A 442 -9.70 18.27 -30.06
C THR A 442 -10.01 19.71 -29.71
N ASP A 443 -9.03 20.45 -29.18
CA ASP A 443 -9.11 21.90 -28.94
C ASP A 443 -8.17 22.65 -29.90
N PRO A 444 -8.68 23.54 -30.76
CA PRO A 444 -7.87 24.30 -31.72
C PRO A 444 -6.86 25.24 -31.04
N ASN A 445 -7.08 25.59 -29.78
CA ASN A 445 -6.18 26.49 -29.01
C ASN A 445 -5.02 25.73 -28.35
N PHE A 446 -5.10 24.40 -28.22
CA PHE A 446 -4.06 23.61 -27.53
C PHE A 446 -2.71 23.67 -28.24
N ASN A 447 -2.68 23.69 -29.55
CA ASN A 447 -1.47 23.81 -30.36
C ASN A 447 -1.69 24.83 -31.49
N ASP A 448 -2.03 26.08 -31.13
CA ASP A 448 -2.30 27.15 -32.10
C ASP A 448 -1.02 27.51 -32.88
N PRO A 449 -1.02 27.43 -34.21
CA PRO A 449 0.11 27.87 -35.04
C PRO A 449 0.55 29.34 -34.85
N ALA A 450 -0.30 30.17 -34.27
CA ALA A 450 0.03 31.55 -33.91
C ALA A 450 0.70 31.69 -32.55
N SER A 451 0.68 30.64 -31.72
CA SER A 451 1.31 30.65 -30.40
C SER A 451 2.83 30.56 -30.50
N PRO A 452 3.60 31.27 -29.64
CA PRO A 452 5.05 31.08 -29.52
C PRO A 452 5.44 29.65 -29.09
N ASP A 453 4.54 28.92 -28.44
CA ASP A 453 4.72 27.54 -27.97
C ASP A 453 4.25 26.49 -28.97
N PHE A 454 3.98 26.88 -30.20
CA PHE A 454 3.50 26.00 -31.26
C PHE A 454 4.49 24.88 -31.56
N LEU A 455 4.00 23.64 -31.51
CA LEU A 455 4.74 22.43 -31.86
C LEU A 455 4.32 21.91 -33.24
N PRO A 456 5.12 22.16 -34.29
CA PRO A 456 4.77 21.73 -35.66
C PRO A 456 4.56 20.22 -35.80
N GLY A 457 5.26 19.43 -35.01
CA GLY A 457 5.13 17.97 -34.99
C GLY A 457 3.79 17.45 -34.51
N LEU A 458 3.00 18.25 -33.81
CA LEU A 458 1.63 17.91 -33.37
C LEU A 458 0.55 18.25 -34.41
N LEU A 459 0.85 19.11 -35.39
CA LEU A 459 -0.11 19.55 -36.39
C LEU A 459 -0.80 18.41 -37.17
N PRO A 460 -0.09 17.33 -37.59
CA PRO A 460 -0.73 16.20 -38.26
C PRO A 460 -1.80 15.47 -37.41
N PHE A 461 -1.76 15.66 -36.09
CA PHE A 461 -2.68 15.01 -35.15
C PHE A 461 -3.79 15.93 -34.63
N ASP A 462 -3.91 17.13 -35.18
CA ASP A 462 -4.97 18.08 -34.85
C ASP A 462 -6.24 17.74 -35.64
N LEU A 463 -7.19 17.08 -34.97
CA LEU A 463 -8.47 16.67 -35.53
C LEU A 463 -9.35 17.88 -35.91
N THR A 464 -9.15 19.03 -35.24
CA THR A 464 -9.91 20.28 -35.55
C THR A 464 -9.51 20.88 -36.87
N ARG A 465 -8.33 20.51 -37.40
CA ARG A 465 -7.75 20.96 -38.67
C ARG A 465 -7.65 19.86 -39.70
N GLY A 466 -8.44 18.75 -39.52
CA GLY A 466 -8.46 17.61 -40.44
C GLY A 466 -7.30 16.65 -40.32
N GLY A 467 -6.59 16.66 -39.22
CA GLY A 467 -5.53 15.70 -38.90
C GLY A 467 -6.09 14.30 -38.60
N HIS A 468 -5.22 13.42 -38.20
CA HIS A 468 -5.49 12.01 -37.87
C HIS A 468 -4.92 11.63 -36.48
N TYR A 469 -5.32 10.47 -35.95
CA TYR A 469 -4.77 10.00 -34.69
C TYR A 469 -3.29 9.69 -34.80
N PHE A 470 -2.51 10.15 -33.80
CA PHE A 470 -1.23 9.55 -33.49
C PHE A 470 -1.42 8.15 -32.92
N VAL A 471 -0.60 7.19 -33.34
CA VAL A 471 -0.71 5.80 -32.85
C VAL A 471 0.70 5.32 -32.46
N PHE A 472 0.80 4.88 -31.22
CA PHE A 472 2.00 4.25 -30.67
C PHE A 472 1.71 2.83 -30.23
N ASN A 473 2.61 1.89 -30.58
CA ASN A 473 2.64 0.53 -30.05
C ASN A 473 4.08 0.15 -29.76
N GLY A 474 4.34 -0.16 -28.49
CA GLY A 474 5.67 -0.49 -28.02
C GLY A 474 5.69 -1.78 -27.17
N ARG A 475 6.85 -2.43 -27.16
CA ARG A 475 7.10 -3.59 -26.33
C ARG A 475 8.51 -3.55 -25.77
N ALA A 476 8.65 -3.97 -24.50
CA ALA A 476 9.95 -4.22 -23.88
C ALA A 476 9.90 -5.48 -23.00
N ASP A 477 11.05 -6.13 -22.91
CA ASP A 477 11.28 -7.23 -21.98
C ASP A 477 12.33 -6.77 -20.96
N ILE A 478 12.01 -6.88 -19.65
CA ILE A 478 12.87 -6.47 -18.55
C ILE A 478 13.24 -7.71 -17.75
N LYS A 479 14.51 -7.95 -17.55
CA LYS A 479 15.04 -9.04 -16.72
C LYS A 479 15.74 -8.46 -15.51
N GLN A 480 15.37 -8.95 -14.34
CA GLN A 480 15.98 -8.57 -13.07
C GLN A 480 16.47 -9.82 -12.36
N GLU A 481 17.70 -9.79 -11.90
CA GLU A 481 18.36 -10.87 -11.20
C GLU A 481 18.93 -10.32 -9.90
N ALA A 482 18.68 -11.00 -8.79
CA ALA A 482 19.21 -10.59 -7.51
C ALA A 482 19.72 -11.78 -6.70
N ALA A 483 20.76 -11.54 -5.92
CA ALA A 483 21.26 -12.45 -4.91
C ALA A 483 21.52 -11.70 -3.61
N TYR A 484 21.24 -12.31 -2.47
CA TYR A 484 21.44 -11.67 -1.17
C TYR A 484 21.84 -12.64 -0.08
N ALA A 485 22.53 -12.09 0.90
CA ALA A 485 22.87 -12.73 2.16
C ALA A 485 22.66 -11.73 3.31
N GLN A 486 22.07 -12.19 4.39
CA GLN A 486 21.87 -11.39 5.59
C GLN A 486 21.99 -12.25 6.84
N ASP A 487 22.45 -11.66 7.95
CA ASP A 487 22.50 -12.30 9.25
C ASP A 487 22.10 -11.29 10.34
N SER A 488 21.20 -11.71 11.21
CA SER A 488 20.82 -10.98 12.42
C SER A 488 21.47 -11.68 13.63
N ILE A 489 22.47 -11.01 14.23
CA ILE A 489 23.31 -11.57 15.27
C ILE A 489 22.90 -10.99 16.63
N THR A 490 22.38 -11.82 17.52
CA THR A 490 22.00 -11.39 18.88
C THR A 490 23.17 -11.54 19.85
N LEU A 491 23.62 -10.43 20.45
CA LEU A 491 24.72 -10.30 21.36
C LEU A 491 24.24 -9.74 22.70
N GLY A 492 23.61 -10.60 23.52
CA GLY A 492 22.98 -10.17 24.77
C GLY A 492 21.83 -9.17 24.54
N ASN A 493 22.03 -7.91 24.92
CA ASN A 493 21.06 -6.84 24.73
C ASN A 493 21.19 -6.14 23.35
N ALA A 494 22.23 -6.45 22.59
CA ALA A 494 22.44 -5.88 21.25
C ALA A 494 21.97 -6.85 20.17
N THR A 495 21.46 -6.32 19.05
CA THR A 495 21.24 -7.08 17.82
C THR A 495 21.90 -6.32 16.67
N ALA A 496 22.83 -6.99 15.98
CA ALA A 496 23.46 -6.48 14.76
C ALA A 496 22.85 -7.17 13.55
N SER A 497 22.39 -6.39 12.56
CA SER A 497 21.91 -6.89 11.28
C SER A 497 22.91 -6.53 10.19
N LEU A 498 23.44 -7.53 9.52
CA LEU A 498 24.41 -7.38 8.44
C LEU A 498 23.83 -7.99 7.18
N GLY A 499 23.80 -7.25 6.10
CA GLY A 499 23.25 -7.73 4.84
C GLY A 499 24.02 -7.18 3.64
N VAL A 500 24.02 -7.95 2.57
CA VAL A 500 24.47 -7.54 1.26
C VAL A 500 23.50 -8.08 0.21
N ARG A 501 23.16 -7.24 -0.76
CA ARG A 501 22.35 -7.61 -1.91
C ARG A 501 23.04 -7.16 -3.18
N PHE A 502 22.99 -7.97 -4.20
CA PHE A 502 23.39 -7.65 -5.56
C PHE A 502 22.16 -7.69 -6.45
N ASP A 503 21.93 -6.64 -7.22
CA ASP A 503 20.91 -6.60 -8.27
C ASP A 503 21.53 -6.32 -9.62
N ASN A 504 21.05 -6.98 -10.66
CA ASN A 504 21.31 -6.76 -12.06
C ASN A 504 19.98 -6.50 -12.79
N TYR A 505 19.89 -5.34 -13.44
CA TYR A 505 18.74 -4.92 -14.24
C TYR A 505 19.15 -4.89 -15.72
N ASN A 506 18.37 -5.54 -16.56
CA ASN A 506 18.53 -5.57 -17.99
C ASN A 506 17.15 -5.35 -18.65
N GLY A 507 16.88 -4.13 -19.04
CA GLY A 507 15.64 -3.67 -19.66
C GLY A 507 15.95 -2.72 -20.81
N LEU A 508 15.26 -1.58 -20.89
CA LEU A 508 15.56 -0.51 -21.85
C LEU A 508 16.95 0.07 -21.64
N THR A 509 17.41 0.04 -20.41
CA THR A 509 18.81 0.32 -20.03
C THR A 509 19.36 -0.82 -19.18
N LYS A 510 20.64 -0.76 -18.85
CA LYS A 510 21.29 -1.77 -17.99
C LYS A 510 21.88 -1.11 -16.76
N GLY A 511 21.83 -1.81 -15.63
CA GLY A 511 22.45 -1.38 -14.39
C GLY A 511 22.65 -2.52 -13.40
N ARG A 512 23.62 -2.35 -12.52
CA ARG A 512 23.91 -3.30 -11.45
C ARG A 512 24.47 -2.59 -10.24
N LEU A 513 24.17 -3.09 -9.05
CA LEU A 513 24.67 -2.51 -7.82
C LEU A 513 24.84 -3.57 -6.73
N VAL A 514 25.92 -3.44 -5.95
CA VAL A 514 26.08 -4.12 -4.66
C VAL A 514 25.60 -3.19 -3.56
N GLN A 515 24.75 -3.71 -2.68
CA GLN A 515 23.97 -2.92 -1.72
C GLN A 515 24.25 -3.43 -0.29
N PRO A 516 25.18 -2.81 0.44
CA PRO A 516 25.37 -3.10 1.85
C PRO A 516 24.18 -2.59 2.66
N ARG A 517 23.79 -3.35 3.69
CA ARG A 517 22.73 -3.05 4.64
C ARG A 517 23.20 -3.39 6.04
N LEU A 518 23.27 -2.38 6.88
CA LEU A 518 23.80 -2.47 8.22
C LEU A 518 22.78 -1.94 9.21
N GLY A 519 22.61 -2.63 10.31
CA GLY A 519 21.70 -2.20 11.37
C GLY A 519 22.23 -2.63 12.75
N LEU A 520 21.96 -1.81 13.75
CA LEU A 520 22.27 -2.06 15.14
C LEU A 520 21.09 -1.65 15.99
N SER A 521 20.68 -2.50 16.91
CA SER A 521 19.77 -2.13 17.99
C SER A 521 20.33 -2.56 19.34
N TYR A 522 19.96 -1.83 20.39
CA TYR A 522 20.40 -2.07 21.76
C TYR A 522 19.25 -1.90 22.75
N ASN A 523 18.90 -2.97 23.46
CA ASN A 523 17.84 -2.97 24.45
C ASN A 523 18.36 -2.60 25.84
N LEU A 524 18.02 -1.40 26.30
CA LEU A 524 18.23 -0.90 27.65
C LEU A 524 17.10 -1.40 28.55
N LYS A 525 17.17 -2.66 28.98
CA LYS A 525 16.10 -3.34 29.76
C LYS A 525 15.66 -2.57 31.01
N ARG A 526 16.59 -1.86 31.67
CA ARG A 526 16.29 -1.10 32.88
C ARG A 526 15.31 0.05 32.67
N THR A 527 15.35 0.67 31.52
CA THR A 527 14.49 1.81 31.15
C THR A 527 13.36 1.41 30.24
N GLY A 528 13.33 0.18 29.71
CA GLY A 528 12.38 -0.24 28.69
C GLY A 528 12.58 0.52 27.39
N THR A 529 13.83 0.69 26.95
CA THR A 529 14.19 1.47 25.76
C THR A 529 14.98 0.60 24.80
N VAL A 530 14.63 0.61 23.51
CA VAL A 530 15.44 0.06 22.43
C VAL A 530 15.94 1.21 21.57
N LEU A 531 17.26 1.40 21.52
CA LEU A 531 17.91 2.32 20.59
C LEU A 531 18.21 1.58 19.29
N ARG A 532 18.10 2.27 18.15
CA ARG A 532 18.42 1.69 16.83
C ARG A 532 19.09 2.69 15.89
N ALA A 533 19.98 2.18 15.06
CA ALA A 533 20.59 2.92 13.96
C ALA A 533 20.83 1.98 12.80
N SER A 534 20.71 2.52 11.56
CA SER A 534 20.92 1.72 10.36
C SER A 534 21.43 2.54 9.20
N PHE A 535 22.11 1.84 8.29
CA PHE A 535 22.50 2.35 6.97
C PHE A 535 22.10 1.33 5.92
N THR A 536 21.45 1.79 4.86
CA THR A 536 21.11 0.96 3.71
C THR A 536 21.50 1.65 2.43
N ARG A 537 22.08 0.89 1.49
CA ARG A 537 22.20 1.28 0.10
C ARG A 537 21.21 0.45 -0.72
N SER A 538 20.48 1.10 -1.63
CA SER A 538 19.46 0.45 -2.46
C SER A 538 19.69 0.77 -3.93
N PHE A 539 19.39 -0.21 -4.77
CA PHE A 539 19.31 -0.10 -6.21
C PHE A 539 17.85 0.09 -6.59
N GLU A 540 17.53 1.15 -7.30
CA GLU A 540 16.17 1.49 -7.68
C GLU A 540 16.00 1.33 -9.18
N THR A 541 15.01 0.53 -9.58
CA THR A 541 14.69 0.31 -10.98
C THR A 541 13.61 1.29 -11.45
N PRO A 542 13.56 1.62 -12.75
CA PRO A 542 12.49 2.42 -13.32
C PRO A 542 11.11 1.83 -13.03
N TYR A 543 10.10 2.67 -12.96
CA TYR A 543 8.71 2.21 -12.94
C TYR A 543 8.35 1.53 -14.25
N ASN A 544 7.54 0.48 -14.17
CA ASN A 544 7.09 -0.26 -15.35
C ASN A 544 5.92 0.42 -16.09
N GLU A 545 5.23 1.33 -15.40
CA GLU A 545 4.04 2.02 -15.90
C GLU A 545 4.40 3.00 -17.01
N ASN A 546 3.97 2.71 -18.24
CA ASN A 546 4.23 3.52 -19.45
C ASN A 546 5.74 3.75 -19.73
N LEU A 547 6.57 2.84 -19.29
CA LEU A 547 8.02 2.93 -19.42
C LEU A 547 8.48 2.90 -20.90
N VAL A 548 7.81 2.09 -21.72
CA VAL A 548 8.16 1.98 -23.14
C VAL A 548 7.77 3.25 -23.87
N LEU A 549 6.59 3.81 -23.58
CA LEU A 549 6.13 5.09 -24.11
C LEU A 549 7.09 6.23 -23.77
N SER A 550 7.49 6.34 -22.52
CA SER A 550 8.38 7.40 -22.05
C SER A 550 9.84 7.26 -22.51
N SER A 551 10.22 6.06 -22.93
CA SER A 551 11.59 5.75 -23.37
C SER A 551 11.68 5.40 -24.84
N ALA A 552 10.63 5.66 -25.63
CA ALA A 552 10.58 5.32 -27.07
C ALA A 552 11.52 6.22 -27.87
N THR A 553 12.58 5.64 -28.40
CA THR A 553 13.65 6.34 -29.13
C THR A 553 13.64 6.07 -30.62
N GLY A 554 12.71 5.27 -31.14
CA GLY A 554 12.67 4.85 -32.54
C GLY A 554 11.68 5.64 -33.39
N ALA A 555 11.65 5.33 -34.70
CA ALA A 555 10.62 5.84 -35.62
C ALA A 555 9.23 5.46 -35.09
N GLY A 556 8.33 6.44 -35.00
CA GLY A 556 6.99 6.27 -34.41
C GLY A 556 6.91 6.51 -32.89
N GLY A 557 8.01 6.85 -32.21
CA GLY A 557 8.00 7.33 -30.82
C GLY A 557 7.54 8.80 -30.72
N LEU A 558 6.96 9.17 -29.58
CA LEU A 558 6.49 10.54 -29.33
C LEU A 558 7.58 11.59 -29.41
N ALA A 559 8.78 11.28 -28.97
CA ALA A 559 9.93 12.20 -29.02
C ALA A 559 10.51 12.42 -30.41
N ASN A 560 10.23 11.54 -31.35
CA ASN A 560 10.88 11.57 -32.66
C ASN A 560 10.15 12.48 -33.64
N GLY A 561 10.35 13.78 -33.49
CA GLY A 561 9.78 14.82 -34.36
C GLY A 561 8.34 15.20 -34.05
N THR A 562 7.64 14.49 -33.17
CA THR A 562 6.24 14.78 -32.79
C THR A 562 6.16 15.90 -31.76
N LEU A 563 7.03 15.88 -30.77
CA LEU A 563 7.11 16.88 -29.70
C LEU A 563 8.28 17.87 -29.87
N GLY A 564 8.73 18.11 -31.11
CA GLY A 564 9.86 19.00 -31.41
C GLY A 564 11.22 18.37 -31.14
N ASP A 565 12.23 19.20 -30.86
CA ASP A 565 13.61 18.78 -30.57
C ASP A 565 13.80 18.25 -29.14
N THR A 566 12.78 17.71 -28.51
CA THR A 566 12.86 17.15 -27.17
C THR A 566 13.79 15.94 -27.17
N SER A 567 14.76 15.90 -26.27
CA SER A 567 15.59 14.74 -26.09
C SER A 567 14.83 13.67 -25.30
N ASN A 568 14.76 12.47 -25.86
CA ASN A 568 14.24 11.30 -25.17
C ASN A 568 15.41 10.47 -24.66
N LEU A 569 15.54 10.35 -23.36
CA LEU A 569 16.57 9.56 -22.72
C LEU A 569 15.95 8.39 -21.95
N PRO A 570 16.38 7.14 -22.22
CA PRO A 570 15.90 6.01 -21.46
C PRO A 570 16.22 6.16 -19.97
N LEU A 571 15.26 5.86 -19.13
CA LEU A 571 15.40 5.88 -17.68
C LEU A 571 16.48 4.89 -17.22
N ARG A 572 17.45 5.37 -16.47
CA ARG A 572 18.54 4.56 -15.91
C ARG A 572 18.22 4.18 -14.48
N PRO A 573 18.58 2.96 -14.03
CA PRO A 573 18.47 2.61 -12.64
C PRO A 573 19.13 3.64 -11.71
N GLY A 574 18.42 3.94 -10.60
CA GLY A 574 18.88 4.86 -9.57
C GLY A 574 19.62 4.16 -8.43
N SER A 575 20.20 4.94 -7.56
CA SER A 575 20.79 4.44 -6.33
C SER A 575 20.50 5.37 -5.16
N ARG A 576 20.08 4.78 -4.05
CA ARG A 576 19.78 5.49 -2.80
C ARG A 576 20.71 5.07 -1.68
N SER A 577 21.13 6.03 -0.88
CA SER A 577 21.74 5.82 0.42
C SER A 577 20.80 6.37 1.49
N GLN A 578 20.42 5.55 2.46
CA GLN A 578 19.52 5.93 3.55
C GLN A 578 20.16 5.63 4.89
N PHE A 579 20.10 6.60 5.78
CA PHE A 579 20.46 6.48 7.20
C PHE A 579 19.21 6.66 8.04
N ASN A 580 19.03 5.79 9.05
CA ASN A 580 17.98 5.92 10.05
C ASN A 580 18.59 5.87 11.46
N ALA A 581 18.02 6.64 12.37
CA ALA A 581 18.30 6.57 13.81
C ALA A 581 17.01 6.77 14.59
N GLY A 582 16.77 5.93 15.58
CA GLY A 582 15.52 5.99 16.32
C GLY A 582 15.56 5.24 17.64
N PHE A 583 14.43 5.25 18.31
CA PHE A 583 14.24 4.49 19.53
C PHE A 583 12.80 4.04 19.70
N GLN A 584 12.63 2.95 20.41
CA GLN A 584 11.35 2.48 20.92
C GLN A 584 11.38 2.53 22.44
N GLN A 585 10.34 3.10 23.07
CA GLN A 585 10.27 3.35 24.50
C GLN A 585 8.95 2.87 25.09
N ALA A 586 9.02 1.95 26.05
CA ALA A 586 7.88 1.63 26.89
C ALA A 586 7.72 2.72 27.96
N LEU A 587 6.56 3.34 28.03
CA LEU A 587 6.21 4.34 29.05
C LEU A 587 5.16 3.72 29.98
N GLY A 588 5.60 3.25 31.13
CA GLY A 588 4.81 2.46 32.06
C GLY A 588 4.35 1.13 31.42
N LYS A 589 3.13 0.69 31.75
CA LYS A 589 2.60 -0.62 31.29
C LYS A 589 1.77 -0.52 30.00
N HIS A 590 1.35 0.69 29.60
CA HIS A 590 0.31 0.84 28.60
C HIS A 590 0.72 1.65 27.37
N PHE A 591 1.79 2.43 27.43
CA PHE A 591 2.21 3.24 26.31
C PHE A 591 3.49 2.71 25.68
N LEU A 592 3.49 2.65 24.34
CA LEU A 592 4.67 2.35 23.53
C LEU A 592 4.88 3.50 22.54
N LEU A 593 6.03 4.16 22.68
CA LEU A 593 6.48 5.22 21.78
C LEU A 593 7.54 4.65 20.84
N ASP A 594 7.40 4.92 19.57
CA ASP A 594 8.34 4.60 18.51
C ASP A 594 8.69 5.87 17.74
N PHE A 595 9.97 6.20 17.62
CA PHE A 595 10.47 7.39 16.93
C PHE A 595 11.61 7.03 16.01
N ASP A 596 11.61 7.56 14.79
CA ASP A 596 12.67 7.43 13.80
C ASP A 596 12.96 8.73 13.09
N TYR A 597 14.22 9.07 12.98
CA TYR A 597 14.76 10.03 12.04
C TYR A 597 15.32 9.32 10.81
N PHE A 598 15.12 9.89 9.63
CA PHE A 598 15.68 9.38 8.38
C PHE A 598 16.36 10.47 7.56
N ASN A 599 17.40 10.08 6.82
CA ASN A 599 18.03 10.88 5.79
C ASN A 599 18.29 10.02 4.56
N LYS A 600 17.76 10.44 3.42
CA LYS A 600 17.88 9.73 2.15
C LYS A 600 18.57 10.61 1.11
N ARG A 601 19.44 10.03 0.30
CA ARG A 601 20.10 10.67 -0.83
C ARG A 601 20.02 9.75 -2.02
N THR A 602 19.36 10.18 -3.07
CA THR A 602 19.11 9.39 -4.28
C THR A 602 19.77 10.06 -5.48
N ASN A 603 20.40 9.27 -6.33
CA ASN A 603 20.83 9.66 -7.67
C ASN A 603 19.87 8.98 -8.67
N ASN A 604 19.49 9.67 -9.73
CA ASN A 604 18.40 9.32 -10.63
C ASN A 604 17.11 9.10 -9.80
N ALA A 605 16.64 10.16 -9.16
CA ALA A 605 15.45 10.12 -8.33
C ALA A 605 14.21 10.13 -9.22
N TYR A 606 13.42 9.06 -9.14
CA TYR A 606 12.24 8.92 -9.98
C TYR A 606 11.08 9.81 -9.54
N ASP A 607 10.32 10.21 -10.55
CA ASP A 607 9.11 10.98 -10.48
C ASP A 607 8.20 10.58 -11.64
N PHE A 608 7.01 11.17 -11.73
CA PHE A 608 6.10 10.99 -12.84
C PHE A 608 5.76 12.33 -13.49
N ASN A 609 5.46 12.28 -14.77
CA ASN A 609 4.89 13.39 -15.51
C ASN A 609 3.63 12.92 -16.25
N ALA A 610 2.76 13.83 -16.62
CA ALA A 610 1.55 13.55 -17.39
C ALA A 610 1.77 13.84 -18.87
N LEU A 611 1.26 12.97 -19.74
CA LEU A 611 1.39 13.13 -21.17
C LEU A 611 0.30 14.08 -21.69
N LEU A 612 0.72 15.22 -22.24
CA LEU A 612 -0.18 16.20 -22.90
C LEU A 612 -1.43 16.55 -22.06
N ASN A 613 -1.25 16.75 -20.75
CA ASN A 613 -2.33 17.02 -19.79
C ASN A 613 -3.41 15.92 -19.71
N THR A 614 -3.07 14.67 -20.03
CA THR A 614 -3.95 13.51 -19.88
C THR A 614 -3.74 12.82 -18.52
N SER A 615 -4.57 11.83 -18.21
CA SER A 615 -4.35 10.91 -17.09
C SER A 615 -3.30 9.81 -17.37
N VAL A 616 -2.60 9.86 -18.49
CA VAL A 616 -1.50 8.96 -18.83
C VAL A 616 -0.23 9.47 -18.20
N ALA A 617 0.06 8.96 -17.01
CA ALA A 617 1.31 9.24 -16.32
C ALA A 617 2.43 8.33 -16.82
N PHE A 618 3.62 8.85 -16.95
CA PHE A 618 4.83 8.14 -17.33
C PHE A 618 5.99 8.52 -16.41
N PRO A 619 6.96 7.62 -16.19
CA PRO A 619 8.08 7.88 -15.30
C PRO A 619 9.11 8.81 -15.94
N ILE A 620 9.65 9.69 -15.11
CA ILE A 620 10.80 10.54 -15.36
C ILE A 620 11.85 10.35 -14.27
N SER A 621 13.03 10.92 -14.40
CA SER A 621 14.00 10.98 -13.31
C SER A 621 14.70 12.33 -13.23
N TRP A 622 14.92 12.79 -12.01
CA TRP A 622 15.72 13.95 -11.65
C TRP A 622 17.15 13.55 -11.32
N GLN A 623 18.10 14.44 -11.51
CA GLN A 623 19.53 14.16 -11.24
C GLN A 623 19.75 13.63 -9.82
N LYS A 624 19.09 14.25 -8.82
CA LYS A 624 19.23 13.90 -7.40
C LYS A 624 17.94 14.20 -6.62
N SER A 625 17.80 13.50 -5.49
CA SER A 625 16.94 13.98 -4.38
C SER A 625 17.68 13.92 -3.04
N LYS A 626 17.25 14.79 -2.11
CA LYS A 626 17.66 14.78 -0.70
C LYS A 626 16.40 14.91 0.15
N LEU A 627 16.14 13.87 0.90
CA LEU A 627 14.99 13.80 1.77
C LEU A 627 15.46 13.58 3.20
N ASP A 628 14.90 14.32 4.12
CA ASP A 628 15.11 14.14 5.55
C ASP A 628 13.81 14.40 6.32
N GLY A 629 13.68 13.76 7.46
CA GLY A 629 12.50 13.88 8.27
C GLY A 629 12.50 12.98 9.49
N ALA A 630 11.36 12.97 10.16
CA ALA A 630 11.13 12.14 11.32
C ALA A 630 9.73 11.54 11.29
N SER A 631 9.59 10.37 11.85
CA SER A 631 8.33 9.68 12.03
C SER A 631 8.15 9.26 13.49
N LEU A 632 6.91 9.26 13.95
CA LEU A 632 6.55 8.92 15.33
C LEU A 632 5.30 8.05 15.35
N ARG A 633 5.30 7.04 16.19
CA ARG A 633 4.11 6.30 16.56
C ARG A 633 4.01 6.18 18.08
N LEU A 634 2.86 6.54 18.64
CA LEU A 634 2.51 6.35 20.04
C LEU A 634 1.29 5.42 20.10
N ASN A 635 1.42 4.29 20.79
CA ASN A 635 0.34 3.36 21.01
C ASN A 635 -0.05 3.37 22.51
N LEU A 636 -1.34 3.38 22.76
CA LEU A 636 -1.94 2.98 24.03
C LEU A 636 -2.46 1.54 23.87
N THR A 637 -1.83 0.60 24.55
CA THR A 637 -2.34 -0.78 24.66
C THR A 637 -3.62 -0.81 25.49
N ASN A 638 -4.38 -1.88 25.40
CA ASN A 638 -5.70 -1.95 26.06
C ASN A 638 -5.64 -1.53 27.53
N TYR A 639 -6.30 -0.43 27.85
CA TYR A 639 -6.51 0.07 29.20
C TYR A 639 -8.01 0.16 29.49
N HIS A 640 -8.55 -0.87 30.16
CA HIS A 640 -9.97 -0.97 30.48
C HIS A 640 -10.90 -0.77 29.25
N GLY A 641 -10.55 -1.38 28.13
CA GLY A 641 -11.31 -1.27 26.89
C GLY A 641 -10.91 -0.07 26.01
N LEU A 642 -10.10 0.85 26.50
CA LEU A 642 -9.57 1.96 25.72
C LEU A 642 -8.27 1.54 25.01
N THR A 643 -8.25 1.71 23.71
CA THR A 643 -7.04 1.60 22.86
C THR A 643 -6.89 2.84 22.01
N ALA A 644 -5.68 3.27 21.77
CA ALA A 644 -5.43 4.41 20.88
C ALA A 644 -4.08 4.27 20.20
N PHE A 645 -3.94 4.89 19.05
CA PHE A 645 -2.64 5.17 18.48
C PHE A 645 -2.61 6.55 17.82
N THR A 646 -1.43 7.14 17.80
CA THR A 646 -1.12 8.31 16.99
C THR A 646 0.08 7.98 16.13
N VAL A 647 -0.03 8.21 14.82
CA VAL A 647 1.10 8.24 13.89
C VAL A 647 1.28 9.66 13.42
N ALA A 648 2.54 10.10 13.30
CA ALA A 648 2.88 11.43 12.81
C ALA A 648 4.16 11.38 11.98
N GLY A 649 4.24 12.25 10.98
CA GLY A 649 5.38 12.37 10.09
C GLY A 649 5.73 13.83 9.82
N HIS A 650 7.03 14.07 9.67
CA HIS A 650 7.58 15.31 9.14
C HIS A 650 8.53 14.96 8.00
N THR A 651 8.37 15.60 6.87
CA THR A 651 9.20 15.34 5.70
C THR A 651 9.64 16.64 5.05
N ARG A 652 10.89 16.64 4.58
CA ARG A 652 11.46 17.66 3.73
C ARG A 652 12.04 16.98 2.47
N ALA A 653 11.36 17.13 1.33
CA ALA A 653 11.72 16.46 0.08
C ALA A 653 12.21 17.47 -0.97
N ARG A 654 13.52 17.49 -1.21
CA ARG A 654 14.19 18.37 -2.17
C ARG A 654 14.63 17.57 -3.38
N PHE A 655 14.25 18.05 -4.56
CA PHE A 655 14.69 17.53 -5.83
C PHE A 655 15.61 18.52 -6.55
N PHE A 656 16.50 17.99 -7.35
CA PHE A 656 17.57 18.74 -7.99
C PHE A 656 17.55 18.47 -9.51
N PRO A 657 17.32 19.50 -10.32
CA PRO A 657 17.45 19.38 -11.77
C PRO A 657 18.90 19.08 -12.20
N PRO A 658 19.15 18.74 -13.48
CA PRO A 658 18.17 18.62 -14.53
C PRO A 658 17.34 17.33 -14.44
N GLU A 659 16.23 17.25 -15.20
CA GLU A 659 15.58 16.00 -15.52
C GLU A 659 16.57 15.15 -16.36
N THR A 660 16.69 13.85 -16.06
CA THR A 660 17.76 13.00 -16.61
C THR A 660 17.27 11.78 -17.37
N GLY A 661 15.98 11.54 -17.41
CA GLY A 661 15.38 10.42 -18.17
C GLY A 661 13.88 10.58 -18.28
N GLY A 662 13.30 10.02 -19.33
CA GLY A 662 11.90 10.14 -19.70
C GLY A 662 11.67 11.00 -20.94
N LEU A 663 10.45 11.45 -21.15
CA LEU A 663 10.09 12.39 -22.20
C LEU A 663 10.21 13.82 -21.69
N PHE A 664 10.97 14.64 -22.40
CA PHE A 664 11.07 16.07 -22.14
C PHE A 664 10.22 16.82 -23.17
N PHE A 665 9.11 17.41 -22.76
CA PHE A 665 8.26 18.22 -23.62
C PHE A 665 7.69 19.45 -22.89
N ASN A 666 8.19 19.74 -21.70
CA ASN A 666 7.81 20.91 -20.94
C ASN A 666 8.98 21.88 -20.84
N SER A 667 8.79 23.10 -21.36
CA SER A 667 9.80 24.17 -21.32
C SER A 667 9.98 24.76 -19.92
N ASP A 668 9.01 24.59 -19.02
CA ASP A 668 8.97 25.20 -17.70
C ASP A 668 9.57 24.32 -16.60
N LEU A 669 10.56 23.50 -16.95
CA LEU A 669 11.23 22.66 -15.96
C LEU A 669 11.98 23.50 -14.92
N PRO A 670 11.92 23.14 -13.63
CA PRO A 670 12.67 23.85 -12.59
C PRO A 670 14.17 23.89 -12.92
N THR A 671 14.76 25.05 -12.87
CA THR A 671 16.21 25.25 -13.06
C THR A 671 16.97 25.23 -11.75
N GLY A 672 16.27 25.46 -10.64
CA GLY A 672 16.79 25.46 -9.28
C GLY A 672 16.31 24.28 -8.45
N VAL A 673 16.76 24.19 -7.21
CA VAL A 673 16.28 23.21 -6.22
C VAL A 673 14.81 23.49 -5.93
N PHE A 674 13.99 22.46 -5.93
CA PHE A 674 12.57 22.59 -5.67
C PHE A 674 12.05 21.52 -4.69
N ARG A 675 10.89 21.79 -4.09
CA ARG A 675 10.12 20.84 -3.30
C ARG A 675 9.17 20.11 -4.23
N ILE A 676 9.20 18.80 -4.12
CA ILE A 676 8.25 17.98 -4.88
C ILE A 676 6.82 18.18 -4.37
N ASP A 677 5.83 17.96 -5.21
CA ASP A 677 4.41 18.21 -4.94
C ASP A 677 3.83 17.43 -3.72
N HIS A 678 4.45 16.35 -3.31
CA HIS A 678 4.10 15.60 -2.12
C HIS A 678 5.02 15.86 -0.90
N ASP A 679 5.83 16.92 -0.93
CA ASP A 679 6.54 17.39 0.27
C ASP A 679 5.54 17.85 1.33
N GLN A 680 5.56 17.23 2.50
CA GLN A 680 4.62 17.50 3.58
C GLN A 680 5.33 17.84 4.88
N LYS A 681 5.14 19.08 5.36
CA LYS A 681 5.79 19.55 6.58
C LYS A 681 5.39 18.77 7.81
N PHE A 682 4.11 18.40 7.92
CA PHE A 682 3.60 17.64 9.05
C PHE A 682 2.29 16.97 8.71
N GLU A 683 2.17 15.71 9.10
CA GLU A 683 0.94 14.94 9.06
C GLU A 683 0.73 14.21 10.39
N GLN A 684 -0.52 13.91 10.70
CA GLN A 684 -0.85 13.14 11.88
C GLN A 684 -2.18 12.42 11.70
N THR A 685 -2.24 11.16 12.12
CA THR A 685 -3.48 10.40 12.31
C THR A 685 -3.55 9.89 13.74
N THR A 686 -4.60 10.24 14.45
CA THR A 686 -4.90 9.71 15.78
C THR A 686 -6.20 8.92 15.72
N GLN A 687 -6.14 7.69 16.19
CA GLN A 687 -7.32 6.84 16.37
C GLN A 687 -7.50 6.53 17.85
N VAL A 688 -8.72 6.68 18.34
CA VAL A 688 -9.12 6.33 19.71
C VAL A 688 -10.32 5.41 19.62
N GLN A 689 -10.22 4.25 20.27
CA GLN A 689 -11.30 3.28 20.33
C GLN A 689 -11.60 2.91 21.77
N TYR A 690 -12.88 2.87 22.09
CA TYR A 690 -13.36 2.36 23.37
C TYR A 690 -14.28 1.16 23.16
N GLN A 691 -13.90 0.01 23.74
CA GLN A 691 -14.65 -1.23 23.77
C GLN A 691 -15.34 -1.34 25.13
N PHE A 692 -16.66 -1.42 25.17
CA PHE A 692 -17.43 -1.51 26.41
C PHE A 692 -17.31 -2.91 27.05
N GLU A 693 -16.34 -3.12 27.92
CA GLU A 693 -16.01 -4.43 28.51
C GLU A 693 -17.11 -5.02 29.39
N HIS A 694 -17.98 -4.19 29.99
CA HIS A 694 -19.12 -4.66 30.81
C HIS A 694 -20.15 -5.45 29.99
N TRP A 695 -20.24 -5.17 28.69
CA TRP A 695 -21.17 -5.84 27.78
C TRP A 695 -20.46 -6.85 26.89
N LYS A 696 -19.63 -7.71 27.50
CA LYS A 696 -18.76 -8.66 26.79
C LYS A 696 -19.44 -9.46 25.67
N LYS A 697 -20.67 -9.94 25.90
CA LYS A 697 -21.41 -10.70 24.88
C LYS A 697 -21.91 -9.83 23.73
N LEU A 698 -22.32 -8.59 23.98
CA LEU A 698 -22.74 -7.64 22.93
C LEU A 698 -21.54 -7.05 22.21
N SER A 699 -20.45 -6.82 22.94
CA SER A 699 -19.19 -6.27 22.42
C SER A 699 -19.36 -4.95 21.64
N PRO A 700 -20.03 -3.93 22.22
CA PRO A 700 -20.19 -2.65 21.55
C PRO A 700 -18.91 -1.83 21.64
N TYR A 701 -18.69 -0.97 20.63
CA TYR A 701 -17.52 -0.10 20.56
C TYR A 701 -17.85 1.24 19.93
N VAL A 702 -16.99 2.22 20.23
CA VAL A 702 -16.93 3.53 19.57
C VAL A 702 -15.50 3.75 19.11
N ASN A 703 -15.34 4.24 17.90
CA ASN A 703 -14.04 4.60 17.33
C ASN A 703 -14.11 6.01 16.77
N PHE A 704 -13.08 6.81 17.04
CA PHE A 704 -12.92 8.16 16.55
C PHE A 704 -11.53 8.28 15.89
N THR A 705 -11.48 8.90 14.71
CA THR A 705 -10.22 9.15 13.98
C THR A 705 -10.12 10.63 13.66
N TRP A 706 -9.01 11.23 14.05
CA TRP A 706 -8.62 12.59 13.69
C TRP A 706 -7.39 12.56 12.80
N ARG A 707 -7.48 13.23 11.66
CA ARG A 707 -6.39 13.41 10.71
C ARG A 707 -6.09 14.87 10.55
N TYR A 708 -4.85 15.25 10.79
CA TYR A 708 -4.30 16.56 10.49
C TYR A 708 -3.27 16.45 9.39
N ASP A 709 -3.26 17.43 8.52
CA ASP A 709 -2.39 17.48 7.37
C ASP A 709 -2.03 18.97 7.13
N SER A 710 -0.74 19.28 7.11
CA SER A 710 -0.24 20.64 6.93
C SER A 710 -0.33 21.17 5.50
N GLY A 711 -0.70 20.31 4.55
CA GLY A 711 -0.78 20.58 3.12
C GLY A 711 0.48 20.25 2.35
N LEU A 712 0.29 19.58 1.22
CA LEU A 712 1.31 19.26 0.24
C LEU A 712 1.79 20.53 -0.47
N VAL A 713 2.96 20.48 -1.08
CA VAL A 713 3.34 21.47 -2.11
C VAL A 713 2.41 21.28 -3.28
N ALA A 714 1.93 22.35 -3.84
CA ALA A 714 1.06 22.31 -4.99
C ALA A 714 1.92 22.57 -6.23
N GLY A 715 2.23 21.50 -6.97
CA GLY A 715 3.31 21.45 -7.97
C GLY A 715 3.18 22.45 -9.13
N SER A 716 1.97 22.67 -9.66
CA SER A 716 1.72 23.63 -10.75
C SER A 716 0.90 24.82 -10.26
N VAL A 717 1.05 25.20 -9.01
CA VAL A 717 0.29 26.29 -8.42
C VAL A 717 0.85 27.60 -8.88
N PRO A 718 -0.09 28.47 -9.20
CA PRO A 718 0.22 29.81 -9.58
C PRO A 718 0.88 30.59 -8.49
N ASP A 719 1.87 31.36 -8.88
CA ASP A 719 2.15 32.62 -8.26
C ASP A 719 0.93 33.56 -8.38
N PHE A 720 1.04 34.75 -7.87
CA PHE A 720 -0.03 35.74 -7.92
C PHE A 720 -0.52 36.01 -9.36
N ALA A 721 0.38 36.16 -10.31
CA ALA A 721 0.05 36.46 -11.70
C ALA A 721 -0.64 35.28 -12.39
N THR A 722 -0.09 34.08 -12.23
CA THR A 722 -0.65 32.87 -12.83
C THR A 722 -2.02 32.50 -12.26
N ALA A 723 -2.31 32.80 -10.98
CA ALA A 723 -3.62 32.56 -10.38
C ALA A 723 -4.75 33.32 -11.11
N LEU A 724 -4.46 34.48 -11.68
CA LEU A 724 -5.41 35.28 -12.43
C LEU A 724 -5.63 34.76 -13.88
N THR A 725 -4.79 33.85 -14.35
CA THR A 725 -4.92 33.22 -15.69
C THR A 725 -5.54 31.83 -15.65
N LEU A 726 -5.80 31.28 -14.45
CA LEU A 726 -6.50 30.02 -14.28
C LEU A 726 -7.93 30.08 -14.83
N THR A 727 -8.45 28.92 -15.27
CA THR A 727 -9.85 28.80 -15.67
C THR A 727 -10.79 29.07 -14.50
N GLY A 728 -12.04 29.39 -14.76
CA GLY A 728 -13.07 29.59 -13.75
C GLY A 728 -13.21 28.38 -12.80
N ASP A 729 -13.16 27.15 -13.34
CA ASP A 729 -13.16 25.91 -12.57
C ASP A 729 -11.97 25.86 -11.61
N GLN A 730 -10.77 26.06 -12.11
CA GLN A 730 -9.54 26.01 -11.33
C GLN A 730 -9.51 27.09 -10.22
N GLN A 731 -9.95 28.31 -10.55
CA GLN A 731 -10.08 29.38 -9.56
C GLN A 731 -11.12 29.02 -8.48
N GLN A 732 -12.24 28.44 -8.87
CA GLN A 732 -13.24 27.96 -7.93
C GLN A 732 -12.71 26.81 -7.08
N GLN A 733 -11.93 25.90 -7.63
CA GLN A 733 -11.30 24.79 -6.90
C GLN A 733 -10.38 25.28 -5.78
N ILE A 734 -9.55 26.29 -6.02
CA ILE A 734 -8.70 26.88 -4.97
C ILE A 734 -9.47 27.85 -4.06
N GLY A 735 -10.68 28.27 -4.46
CA GLY A 735 -11.46 29.28 -3.77
C GLY A 735 -10.81 30.67 -3.84
N LEU A 736 -10.39 31.07 -5.04
CA LEU A 736 -9.77 32.36 -5.31
C LEU A 736 -10.75 33.49 -5.00
N PHE A 737 -10.25 34.54 -4.36
CA PHE A 737 -11.04 35.76 -4.08
C PHE A 737 -10.22 37.03 -4.24
N CYS A 738 -10.92 38.10 -4.54
CA CYS A 738 -10.42 39.47 -4.59
C CYS A 738 -11.31 40.37 -3.72
N GLY A 739 -10.82 40.86 -2.60
CA GLY A 739 -11.64 41.55 -1.61
C GLY A 739 -12.76 40.66 -1.08
N SER A 740 -14.01 41.02 -1.38
CA SER A 740 -15.22 40.24 -1.01
C SER A 740 -15.74 39.35 -2.14
N SER A 741 -15.16 39.41 -3.34
CA SER A 741 -15.63 38.68 -4.51
C SER A 741 -14.90 37.36 -4.65
N PHE A 742 -15.65 36.25 -4.81
CA PHE A 742 -15.11 34.90 -5.06
C PHE A 742 -15.22 34.55 -6.54
N ALA A 743 -14.19 33.88 -7.04
CA ALA A 743 -14.24 33.31 -8.38
C ALA A 743 -15.24 32.16 -8.45
N THR A 744 -15.93 32.08 -9.58
CA THR A 744 -16.83 30.98 -9.91
C THR A 744 -16.52 30.47 -11.32
N VAL A 745 -17.03 29.28 -11.68
CA VAL A 745 -16.85 28.68 -13.00
C VAL A 745 -17.20 29.67 -14.12
N THR A 746 -18.30 30.42 -13.96
CA THR A 746 -18.82 31.36 -14.98
C THR A 746 -18.33 32.79 -14.83
N ASN A 747 -17.64 33.11 -13.72
CA ASN A 747 -17.16 34.46 -13.43
C ASN A 747 -15.76 34.42 -12.83
N PRO A 748 -14.71 34.12 -13.60
CA PRO A 748 -13.32 34.09 -13.15
C PRO A 748 -12.85 35.51 -12.81
N ILE A 749 -11.88 35.57 -11.90
CA ILE A 749 -11.21 36.85 -11.53
C ILE A 749 -10.00 37.03 -12.46
N THR A 750 -10.04 38.03 -13.29
CA THR A 750 -8.98 38.30 -14.29
C THR A 750 -8.05 39.46 -13.87
N SER A 751 -8.43 40.21 -12.83
CA SER A 751 -7.62 41.28 -12.26
C SER A 751 -7.90 41.45 -10.78
N CYS A 752 -6.85 41.72 -9.98
CA CYS A 752 -6.95 41.93 -8.55
C CYS A 752 -5.73 42.68 -8.05
N SER A 753 -5.88 43.39 -6.95
CA SER A 753 -4.74 43.95 -6.23
C SER A 753 -4.10 42.85 -5.36
N SER A 754 -2.77 42.77 -5.34
CA SER A 754 -2.04 41.83 -4.51
C SER A 754 -2.34 41.95 -3.01
N SER A 755 -2.79 43.15 -2.56
CA SER A 755 -3.17 43.38 -1.15
C SER A 755 -4.55 42.80 -0.77
N THR A 756 -5.43 42.50 -1.75
CA THR A 756 -6.78 42.01 -1.52
C THR A 756 -7.01 40.60 -2.05
N PHE A 757 -5.96 40.03 -2.63
CA PHE A 757 -5.94 38.69 -3.24
C PHE A 757 -5.77 37.60 -2.18
N GLY A 758 -6.44 36.46 -2.39
CA GLY A 758 -6.24 35.28 -1.58
C GLY A 758 -6.95 34.05 -2.13
N ALA A 759 -6.68 32.90 -1.52
CA ALA A 759 -7.36 31.66 -1.82
C ALA A 759 -7.71 30.88 -0.54
N LEU A 760 -8.87 30.20 -0.56
CA LEU A 760 -9.41 29.49 0.61
C LEU A 760 -8.79 28.11 0.83
N ARG A 761 -8.18 27.51 -0.20
CA ARG A 761 -7.71 26.12 -0.15
C ARG A 761 -6.25 25.96 -0.53
N VAL A 762 -5.63 27.01 -1.05
CA VAL A 762 -4.21 27.04 -1.40
C VAL A 762 -3.57 28.29 -0.78
N ARG A 763 -2.40 28.16 -0.21
CA ARG A 763 -1.55 29.27 0.19
C ARG A 763 -0.68 29.67 -1.00
N ILE A 764 -0.99 30.78 -1.60
CA ILE A 764 -0.19 31.40 -2.65
C ILE A 764 0.79 32.36 -1.95
N PRO A 765 2.11 32.26 -2.20
CA PRO A 765 3.09 33.22 -1.69
C PRO A 765 2.74 34.65 -2.12
N ALA A 766 3.13 35.65 -1.29
CA ALA A 766 3.00 37.04 -1.69
C ALA A 766 3.84 37.31 -2.94
N GLU A 767 3.36 38.22 -3.80
CA GLU A 767 4.01 38.61 -5.04
C GLU A 767 5.52 38.88 -4.85
N GLY A 768 6.35 38.25 -5.65
CA GLY A 768 7.81 38.37 -5.60
C GLY A 768 8.50 37.63 -4.43
N THR A 769 7.76 36.88 -3.60
CA THR A 769 8.33 36.10 -2.48
C THR A 769 8.34 34.62 -2.74
N GLU A 770 7.83 34.17 -3.87
CA GLU A 770 7.80 32.77 -4.25
C GLU A 770 9.22 32.21 -4.41
N ASN A 771 9.40 30.98 -3.92
CA ASN A 771 10.65 30.25 -4.08
C ASN A 771 10.37 28.75 -3.96
N ASP A 772 10.73 27.99 -4.97
CA ASP A 772 10.43 26.56 -5.10
C ASP A 772 10.96 25.70 -3.96
N ASP A 773 12.06 26.09 -3.31
CA ASP A 773 12.61 25.36 -2.16
C ASP A 773 12.13 25.90 -0.81
N THR A 774 12.15 27.23 -0.61
CA THR A 774 11.97 27.80 0.74
C THR A 774 10.56 28.32 1.00
N ASN A 775 9.84 28.73 -0.03
CA ASN A 775 8.49 29.29 0.05
C ASN A 775 7.61 28.88 -1.13
N PRO A 776 7.48 27.54 -1.41
CA PRO A 776 6.59 27.09 -2.48
C PRO A 776 5.13 27.31 -2.11
N PRO A 777 4.25 27.46 -3.08
CA PRO A 777 2.81 27.35 -2.86
C PRO A 777 2.43 26.02 -2.20
N ARG A 778 1.39 26.03 -1.37
CA ARG A 778 0.95 24.84 -0.65
C ARG A 778 -0.56 24.76 -0.52
N ILE A 779 -1.08 23.53 -0.56
CA ILE A 779 -2.44 23.27 -0.10
C ILE A 779 -2.56 23.75 1.36
N LEU A 780 -3.69 24.34 1.70
CA LEU A 780 -3.94 24.76 3.08
C LEU A 780 -4.14 23.55 3.99
N SER A 781 -3.72 23.72 5.24
CA SER A 781 -3.88 22.67 6.26
C SER A 781 -5.33 22.27 6.46
N ARG A 782 -5.54 21.00 6.74
CA ARG A 782 -6.86 20.41 6.95
C ARG A 782 -6.92 19.54 8.19
N ASN A 783 -8.08 19.60 8.88
CA ASN A 783 -8.47 18.65 9.90
C ASN A 783 -9.66 17.85 9.36
N LEU A 784 -9.56 16.53 9.41
CA LEU A 784 -10.62 15.61 9.02
C LEU A 784 -10.96 14.71 10.20
N PHE A 785 -12.25 14.54 10.45
CA PHE A 785 -12.75 13.75 11.56
C PHE A 785 -13.68 12.66 11.05
N ASP A 786 -13.39 11.42 11.46
CA ASP A 786 -14.21 10.26 11.15
C ASP A 786 -14.63 9.59 12.45
N PHE A 787 -15.74 8.90 12.45
CA PHE A 787 -16.15 8.10 13.59
C PHE A 787 -16.82 6.78 13.15
N SER A 788 -16.79 5.79 14.00
CA SER A 788 -17.65 4.63 13.84
C SER A 788 -18.14 4.13 15.19
N VAL A 789 -19.37 3.61 15.18
CA VAL A 789 -19.99 2.96 16.32
C VAL A 789 -20.57 1.63 15.86
N GLY A 790 -20.42 0.61 16.67
CA GLY A 790 -20.89 -0.70 16.27
C GLY A 790 -20.90 -1.72 17.40
N THR A 791 -21.23 -2.94 17.00
CA THR A 791 -21.17 -4.11 17.86
C THR A 791 -20.70 -5.31 17.07
N ASP A 792 -19.84 -6.11 17.69
CA ASP A 792 -19.34 -7.34 17.06
C ASP A 792 -20.28 -8.55 17.30
N ASN A 793 -21.32 -8.41 18.11
CA ASN A 793 -22.24 -9.51 18.45
C ASN A 793 -23.61 -9.00 18.89
N LEU A 794 -24.41 -8.49 17.97
CA LEU A 794 -25.72 -7.87 18.22
C LEU A 794 -26.70 -8.79 18.99
N PHE A 795 -26.72 -10.08 18.68
CA PHE A 795 -27.61 -11.04 19.32
C PHE A 795 -26.99 -11.81 20.49
N ARG A 796 -25.77 -11.46 20.90
CA ARG A 796 -25.06 -12.04 22.07
C ARG A 796 -24.83 -13.55 21.97
N THR A 797 -24.74 -14.09 20.77
CA THR A 797 -24.54 -15.53 20.51
C THR A 797 -23.10 -15.94 20.66
N ASP A 798 -22.81 -17.21 20.92
CA ASP A 798 -21.45 -17.69 21.14
C ASP A 798 -20.75 -18.12 19.83
N HIS A 799 -21.52 -18.55 18.81
CA HIS A 799 -20.94 -19.11 17.58
C HIS A 799 -21.14 -18.24 16.34
N LYS A 800 -22.40 -17.84 16.06
CA LYS A 800 -22.75 -17.01 14.89
C LYS A 800 -22.98 -15.59 15.35
N LYS A 801 -22.01 -14.72 15.20
CA LYS A 801 -22.07 -13.33 15.69
C LYS A 801 -22.54 -12.42 14.58
N VAL A 802 -23.63 -11.70 14.81
CA VAL A 802 -24.10 -10.66 13.90
C VAL A 802 -23.43 -9.34 14.29
N THR A 803 -22.77 -8.74 13.32
CA THR A 803 -22.10 -7.45 13.47
C THR A 803 -22.95 -6.34 12.87
N LEU A 804 -22.93 -5.18 13.49
CA LEU A 804 -23.55 -3.97 12.96
C LEU A 804 -22.59 -2.80 13.20
N ARG A 805 -22.34 -2.00 12.16
CA ARG A 805 -21.46 -0.85 12.24
C ARG A 805 -22.05 0.32 11.48
N PHE A 806 -21.99 1.50 12.08
CA PHE A 806 -22.23 2.78 11.44
C PHE A 806 -20.93 3.57 11.38
N THR A 807 -20.60 4.14 10.22
CA THR A 807 -19.38 4.92 10.00
C THR A 807 -19.73 6.26 9.39
N GLY A 808 -19.17 7.34 9.93
CA GLY A 808 -19.20 8.68 9.37
C GLY A 808 -17.79 9.11 8.98
N ILE A 809 -17.60 9.57 7.76
CA ILE A 809 -16.35 10.02 7.16
C ILE A 809 -16.48 11.52 6.92
N ASN A 810 -15.40 12.29 7.24
CA ASN A 810 -15.38 13.75 7.13
C ASN A 810 -16.66 14.37 7.70
N ILE A 811 -16.97 14.07 8.95
CA ILE A 811 -18.25 14.43 9.60
C ILE A 811 -18.50 15.94 9.63
N THR A 812 -17.45 16.74 9.61
CA THR A 812 -17.53 18.21 9.56
C THR A 812 -17.81 18.74 8.15
N ASN A 813 -17.85 17.87 7.13
CA ASN A 813 -17.98 18.23 5.72
C ASN A 813 -16.95 19.28 5.28
N LYS A 814 -15.69 19.12 5.73
CA LYS A 814 -14.62 20.04 5.38
C LYS A 814 -14.37 19.99 3.88
N VAL A 815 -14.50 21.11 3.20
CA VAL A 815 -14.08 21.29 1.81
C VAL A 815 -12.59 21.60 1.79
N ALA A 816 -11.79 20.67 1.30
CA ALA A 816 -10.33 20.78 1.25
C ALA A 816 -9.77 19.98 0.08
N LEU A 817 -8.56 20.33 -0.34
CA LEU A 817 -7.83 19.65 -1.40
C LEU A 817 -6.85 18.62 -0.82
N TYR A 818 -6.61 17.53 -1.55
CA TYR A 818 -5.39 16.73 -1.42
C TYR A 818 -4.26 17.40 -2.17
N ASN A 819 -4.47 17.68 -3.45
CA ASN A 819 -3.53 18.39 -4.32
C ASN A 819 -4.28 19.32 -5.28
N PHE A 820 -3.54 20.21 -5.95
CA PHE A 820 -4.07 21.12 -6.94
C PHE A 820 -3.12 21.18 -8.14
N LEU A 821 -3.62 20.86 -9.31
CA LEU A 821 -2.88 20.80 -10.57
C LEU A 821 -1.53 20.09 -10.43
N SER A 822 -1.50 19.05 -9.61
CA SER A 822 -0.32 18.19 -9.51
C SER A 822 0.01 17.61 -10.88
N THR A 823 1.28 17.63 -11.24
CA THR A 823 1.75 17.17 -12.54
C THR A 823 1.31 15.74 -12.84
N PHE A 824 1.30 14.89 -11.81
CA PHE A 824 0.94 13.48 -11.94
C PHE A 824 -0.56 13.21 -11.85
N SER A 825 -1.23 13.83 -10.88
CA SER A 825 -2.59 13.45 -10.49
C SER A 825 -3.65 14.54 -10.72
N GLY A 826 -3.25 15.75 -11.07
CA GLY A 826 -4.16 16.88 -11.25
C GLY A 826 -4.72 17.44 -9.94
N THR A 827 -5.95 17.92 -9.95
CA THR A 827 -6.66 18.44 -8.77
C THR A 827 -7.52 17.35 -8.14
N HIS A 828 -7.48 17.22 -6.80
CA HIS A 828 -8.31 16.26 -6.08
C HIS A 828 -8.79 16.81 -4.75
N PHE A 829 -10.10 16.69 -4.51
CA PHE A 829 -10.75 17.02 -3.26
C PHE A 829 -10.80 15.83 -2.31
N VAL A 830 -10.70 16.12 -1.02
CA VAL A 830 -11.03 15.13 0.02
C VAL A 830 -12.48 14.66 -0.15
N THR A 831 -12.75 13.44 0.29
CA THR A 831 -14.12 12.90 0.26
C THR A 831 -15.05 13.80 1.05
N PRO A 832 -16.18 14.27 0.48
CA PRO A 832 -17.24 14.95 1.21
C PRO A 832 -17.77 14.09 2.35
N ARG A 833 -18.54 14.69 3.26
CA ARG A 833 -19.17 13.93 4.35
C ARG A 833 -19.94 12.74 3.78
N ALA A 834 -19.60 11.56 4.28
CA ALA A 834 -20.19 10.31 3.86
C ALA A 834 -20.58 9.46 5.07
N PHE A 835 -21.68 8.72 4.96
CA PHE A 835 -22.16 7.79 5.97
C PHE A 835 -22.30 6.40 5.39
N GLN A 836 -21.99 5.40 6.18
CA GLN A 836 -22.10 3.99 5.80
C GLN A 836 -22.69 3.18 6.94
N VAL A 837 -23.52 2.22 6.58
CA VAL A 837 -24.04 1.19 7.49
C VAL A 837 -23.57 -0.16 6.96
N GLN A 838 -22.92 -0.93 7.80
CA GLN A 838 -22.48 -2.29 7.52
C GLN A 838 -23.18 -3.26 8.45
N ALA A 839 -23.77 -4.29 7.89
CA ALA A 839 -24.29 -5.44 8.61
C ALA A 839 -23.53 -6.69 8.16
N GLY A 840 -23.20 -7.57 9.10
CA GLY A 840 -22.45 -8.78 8.79
C GLY A 840 -22.71 -9.92 9.75
N ILE A 841 -22.20 -11.09 9.39
CA ILE A 841 -22.20 -12.28 10.23
C ILE A 841 -20.81 -12.89 10.21
N THR A 842 -20.33 -13.30 11.38
CA THR A 842 -19.10 -14.09 11.55
C THR A 842 -19.43 -15.42 12.22
N PHE A 843 -18.79 -16.49 11.82
CA PHE A 843 -19.07 -17.85 12.32
C PHE A 843 -17.81 -18.72 12.39
#